data_e3e5a091204a46f1f8d5a67fe2480b48
#
_entry.id   e3e5a091204a46f1f8d5a67fe2480b48
#
_cell.length_a   1.000
_cell.length_b   1.000
_cell.length_c   1.000
_cell.angle_alpha   90.00
_cell.angle_beta   90.00
_cell.angle_gamma   90.00
#
_symmetry.space_group_name_H-M   'P 1'
#
loop_
_entity.id
_entity.type
_entity.pdbx_description
1 polymer ?
#
loop_
_entity_poly.entity_id
_entity_poly.type
_entity_poly.pdbx_seq_one_letter_code
_entity_poly.pdbx_strand_id
1 'polypeptide(L)'
;MQPASYHLEHTWSPEGGPNGRLTFTLINLSDAPLTGFSIVYTSLTRVIDTKACDNAVFLRRNANFHEFAPPAGLSVAPGDSWTFSVSGLHRVAKHCTDGAKSAYLTLADGSHVDVSISDLLLEGRVSEPPPVLLPEGKLDLPFAIQPWPAAIDVKPGGDFPVALYPAKGTEGASLKAVATAQALFQRLFPVNHTPFSLISVPQGRPLRFVERAALAKEAYELAFSSTEIVLAYSAEAGRLYGLTTLAQLLDGARREPGKFRFPVAGTISDQPRYGWRGCHLDVSRQFTPKDDVKRLIDILAWLKLNIFHWHLTDDEAWRLEIKAYPALTSTGVLRGPDEPLLPQLGNGAEPVGGFYSQDDIREIVAHALALGIEVVPEIDIPGHNAATLVALPDLTDGQEAPESYHSVQGYPNNALNPAIELTYEFLGKVFDEMVELFPSEYLHIGGDEVANGSWLASPMARKLMEQEGISGTFALQSYFLKRVKTMLTERGRKLSGWNEVAHGGGVGTEGTLLMAWEKPEVGIELAREGYDVVMTPGQAYYLDMVQAEAWQEPGASWAGTVPPAHTYAYEAEGDFPDELKDRLKGVQACIWQENFLSRAYFNRLVFPRLPAIAEAAWTPRAGKDWQRFAAIVPLSPSL
;
A
#
# COMPACT_ATOMS: atom_id res chain seq x y z
N MET A 1 2.58 2.48 29.89
CA MET A 1 1.78 1.25 29.67
C MET A 1 1.86 0.45 30.96
N GLN A 2 0.72 -0.01 31.48
CA GLN A 2 0.76 -1.01 32.55
C GLN A 2 1.29 -2.33 31.97
N PRO A 3 2.09 -3.12 32.71
CA PRO A 3 2.54 -4.42 32.24
C PRO A 3 1.32 -5.30 31.94
N ALA A 4 1.36 -6.03 30.83
CA ALA A 4 0.28 -6.96 30.47
C ALA A 4 0.12 -8.04 31.54
N SER A 5 -1.12 -8.36 31.90
CA SER A 5 -1.43 -9.42 32.86
C SER A 5 -1.20 -10.83 32.33
N TYR A 6 -1.10 -10.96 31.00
CA TYR A 6 -0.92 -12.24 30.31
C TYR A 6 0.05 -12.07 29.13
N HIS A 7 0.82 -13.14 28.85
CA HIS A 7 1.75 -13.17 27.74
C HIS A 7 1.64 -14.48 26.97
N LEU A 8 1.63 -14.40 25.63
CA LEU A 8 1.60 -15.55 24.74
C LEU A 8 2.91 -15.65 23.98
N GLU A 9 3.66 -16.72 24.24
CA GLU A 9 4.78 -17.13 23.39
C GLU A 9 4.29 -18.17 22.40
N HIS A 10 4.85 -18.18 21.19
CA HIS A 10 4.56 -19.23 20.23
C HIS A 10 5.75 -19.58 19.35
N THR A 11 5.82 -20.87 19.01
CA THR A 11 6.88 -21.44 18.19
C THR A 11 6.29 -22.24 17.03
N TRP A 12 7.00 -22.28 15.92
CA TRP A 12 6.70 -23.18 14.82
C TRP A 12 7.77 -24.25 14.71
N SER A 13 7.33 -25.52 14.55
CA SER A 13 8.17 -26.68 14.27
C SER A 13 7.79 -27.29 12.93
N PRO A 14 8.75 -27.73 12.08
CA PRO A 14 8.46 -28.48 10.87
C PRO A 14 7.86 -29.87 11.14
N GLU A 15 7.94 -30.36 12.37
CA GLU A 15 7.39 -31.65 12.80
C GLU A 15 5.92 -31.54 13.21
N GLY A 16 5.17 -32.63 13.11
CA GLY A 16 3.79 -32.73 13.63
C GLY A 16 2.68 -32.50 12.62
N GLY A 17 3.00 -32.47 11.32
CA GLY A 17 2.03 -32.38 10.22
C GLY A 17 2.65 -31.96 8.89
N PRO A 18 1.88 -32.00 7.79
CA PRO A 18 2.40 -31.62 6.46
C PRO A 18 2.93 -30.19 6.38
N ASN A 19 2.34 -29.28 7.17
CA ASN A 19 2.72 -27.86 7.21
C ASN A 19 3.32 -27.47 8.57
N GLY A 20 3.80 -28.45 9.35
CA GLY A 20 4.36 -28.23 10.67
C GLY A 20 3.31 -28.06 11.77
N ARG A 21 3.73 -27.55 12.89
CA ARG A 21 2.95 -27.37 14.13
C ARG A 21 3.25 -26.01 14.76
N LEU A 22 2.21 -25.31 15.19
CA LEU A 22 2.32 -24.17 16.11
C LEU A 22 2.14 -24.65 17.54
N THR A 23 3.01 -24.26 18.44
CA THR A 23 2.91 -24.47 19.87
C THR A 23 2.79 -23.12 20.56
N PHE A 24 1.76 -22.96 21.37
CA PHE A 24 1.43 -21.74 22.10
C PHE A 24 1.61 -21.97 23.59
N THR A 25 2.21 -21.02 24.29
CA THR A 25 2.38 -21.03 25.75
C THR A 25 1.84 -19.72 26.32
N LEU A 26 0.67 -19.78 26.94
CA LEU A 26 0.05 -18.67 27.65
C LEU A 26 0.60 -18.62 29.08
N ILE A 27 1.24 -17.51 29.45
CA ILE A 27 1.83 -17.28 30.77
C ILE A 27 0.91 -16.33 31.55
N ASN A 28 0.54 -16.72 32.77
CA ASN A 28 -0.21 -15.87 33.67
C ASN A 28 0.74 -14.97 34.48
N LEU A 29 0.81 -13.70 34.13
CA LEU A 29 1.61 -12.67 34.79
C LEU A 29 0.79 -11.87 35.83
N SER A 30 -0.50 -12.20 36.01
CA SER A 30 -1.38 -11.55 37.00
C SER A 30 -1.17 -12.13 38.41
N ASP A 31 -1.77 -11.47 39.41
CA ASP A 31 -1.73 -11.90 40.81
C ASP A 31 -2.80 -12.93 41.19
N ALA A 32 -3.67 -13.34 40.24
CA ALA A 32 -4.80 -14.24 40.48
C ALA A 32 -4.76 -15.46 39.53
N PRO A 33 -5.30 -16.62 39.99
CA PRO A 33 -5.45 -17.77 39.09
C PRO A 33 -6.39 -17.45 37.93
N LEU A 34 -6.00 -17.83 36.71
CA LEU A 34 -6.81 -17.73 35.50
C LEU A 34 -7.65 -19.00 35.33
N THR A 35 -8.98 -18.87 35.31
CA THR A 35 -9.92 -19.99 35.18
C THR A 35 -11.11 -19.58 34.28
N GLY A 36 -11.75 -20.53 33.61
CA GLY A 36 -12.99 -20.29 32.86
C GLY A 36 -12.79 -19.26 31.73
N PHE A 37 -11.83 -19.49 30.85
CA PHE A 37 -11.49 -18.57 29.78
C PHE A 37 -11.42 -19.28 28.41
N SER A 38 -11.48 -18.50 27.32
CA SER A 38 -10.98 -18.90 26.01
C SER A 38 -9.86 -17.95 25.57
N ILE A 39 -8.99 -18.43 24.68
CA ILE A 39 -7.98 -17.62 24.03
C ILE A 39 -8.33 -17.41 22.57
N VAL A 40 -8.25 -16.16 22.13
CA VAL A 40 -8.36 -15.77 20.73
C VAL A 40 -6.99 -15.31 20.23
N TYR A 41 -6.66 -15.67 19.00
CA TYR A 41 -5.55 -15.06 18.29
C TYR A 41 -5.89 -14.83 16.82
N THR A 42 -5.22 -13.86 16.20
CA THR A 42 -5.34 -13.58 14.76
C THR A 42 -4.07 -14.00 14.03
N SER A 43 -4.19 -14.75 12.92
CA SER A 43 -3.05 -15.28 12.17
C SER A 43 -3.38 -15.51 10.71
N LEU A 44 -2.46 -15.13 9.81
CA LEU A 44 -2.55 -15.49 8.39
C LEU A 44 -2.27 -16.97 8.15
N THR A 45 -1.56 -17.66 9.03
CA THR A 45 -1.43 -19.13 9.04
C THR A 45 -2.64 -19.73 9.73
N ARG A 46 -3.59 -20.20 8.94
CA ARG A 46 -4.90 -20.66 9.43
C ARG A 46 -4.88 -22.14 9.79
N VAL A 47 -5.61 -22.48 10.85
CA VAL A 47 -5.92 -23.88 11.20
C VAL A 47 -7.08 -24.34 10.33
N ILE A 48 -6.88 -25.40 9.54
CA ILE A 48 -7.90 -25.98 8.66
C ILE A 48 -8.43 -27.34 9.16
N ASP A 49 -7.61 -28.09 9.90
CA ASP A 49 -8.08 -29.31 10.60
C ASP A 49 -8.38 -28.98 12.08
N THR A 50 -9.65 -28.82 12.38
CA THR A 50 -10.14 -28.45 13.72
C THR A 50 -9.94 -29.54 14.79
N LYS A 51 -9.58 -30.76 14.39
CA LYS A 51 -9.31 -31.89 15.31
C LYS A 51 -7.82 -32.03 15.61
N ALA A 52 -6.95 -31.33 14.88
CA ALA A 52 -5.50 -31.43 15.02
C ALA A 52 -4.99 -30.44 16.08
N CYS A 53 -5.58 -30.42 17.28
CA CYS A 53 -5.10 -29.65 18.43
C CYS A 53 -4.86 -30.60 19.62
N ASP A 54 -3.80 -30.29 20.38
CA ASP A 54 -3.43 -31.02 21.60
C ASP A 54 -3.49 -30.06 22.80
N ASN A 55 -4.04 -30.56 23.91
CA ASN A 55 -4.26 -29.82 25.16
C ASN A 55 -5.10 -28.54 25.00
N ALA A 56 -5.98 -28.49 23.99
CA ALA A 56 -6.94 -27.42 23.75
C ALA A 56 -8.20 -27.97 23.06
N VAL A 57 -9.28 -27.22 23.15
CA VAL A 57 -10.53 -27.44 22.42
C VAL A 57 -10.69 -26.33 21.39
N PHE A 58 -10.78 -26.68 20.12
CA PHE A 58 -11.10 -25.72 19.05
C PHE A 58 -12.56 -25.28 19.19
N LEU A 59 -12.80 -23.99 19.24
CA LEU A 59 -14.16 -23.42 19.35
C LEU A 59 -14.66 -22.94 17.98
N ARG A 60 -13.92 -22.01 17.35
CA ARG A 60 -14.29 -21.46 16.04
C ARG A 60 -13.13 -20.83 15.30
N ARG A 61 -13.30 -20.68 14.00
CA ARG A 61 -12.45 -19.89 13.11
C ARG A 61 -13.31 -19.10 12.12
N ASN A 62 -12.94 -17.86 11.87
CA ASN A 62 -13.44 -17.07 10.75
C ASN A 62 -12.30 -16.25 10.17
N ALA A 63 -12.04 -16.38 8.87
CA ALA A 63 -10.89 -15.75 8.24
C ALA A 63 -9.59 -16.00 9.04
N ASN A 64 -8.96 -14.96 9.56
CA ASN A 64 -7.72 -15.03 10.34
C ASN A 64 -7.95 -15.16 11.86
N PHE A 65 -9.19 -15.08 12.30
CA PHE A 65 -9.61 -15.23 13.68
C PHE A 65 -9.66 -16.70 14.10
N HIS A 66 -9.05 -17.05 15.23
CA HIS A 66 -9.07 -18.40 15.83
C HIS A 66 -9.38 -18.32 17.30
N GLU A 67 -10.25 -19.21 17.80
CA GLU A 67 -10.61 -19.28 19.20
C GLU A 67 -10.48 -20.71 19.74
N PHE A 68 -9.84 -20.85 20.90
CA PHE A 68 -9.59 -22.10 21.60
C PHE A 68 -9.95 -21.99 23.09
N ALA A 69 -10.48 -23.04 23.66
CA ALA A 69 -10.64 -23.18 25.11
C ALA A 69 -9.59 -24.15 25.68
N PRO A 70 -9.17 -23.98 26.94
CA PRO A 70 -8.39 -24.98 27.64
C PRO A 70 -9.21 -26.23 27.97
N PRO A 71 -8.59 -27.35 28.33
CA PRO A 71 -9.28 -28.50 28.88
C PRO A 71 -10.16 -28.13 30.10
N ALA A 72 -11.29 -28.79 30.25
CA ALA A 72 -12.22 -28.52 31.33
C ALA A 72 -11.54 -28.58 32.70
N GLY A 73 -11.77 -27.55 33.54
CA GLY A 73 -11.21 -27.46 34.88
C GLY A 73 -9.77 -26.98 34.96
N LEU A 74 -9.15 -26.60 33.86
CA LEU A 74 -7.79 -25.99 33.90
C LEU A 74 -7.81 -24.68 34.70
N SER A 75 -6.81 -24.57 35.59
CA SER A 75 -6.49 -23.34 36.32
C SER A 75 -5.02 -23.04 36.14
N VAL A 76 -4.69 -21.82 35.71
CA VAL A 76 -3.29 -21.37 35.54
C VAL A 76 -2.97 -20.42 36.68
N ALA A 77 -2.16 -20.86 37.65
CA ALA A 77 -1.77 -20.04 38.80
C ALA A 77 -0.88 -18.84 38.38
N PRO A 78 -0.76 -17.80 39.21
CA PRO A 78 0.21 -16.73 38.99
C PRO A 78 1.63 -17.26 38.77
N GLY A 79 2.26 -16.85 37.68
CA GLY A 79 3.57 -17.31 37.25
C GLY A 79 3.63 -18.66 36.53
N ASP A 80 2.52 -19.39 36.49
CA ASP A 80 2.41 -20.65 35.72
C ASP A 80 1.98 -20.40 34.28
N SER A 81 1.96 -21.46 33.47
CA SER A 81 1.62 -21.40 32.06
C SER A 81 0.73 -22.55 31.61
N TRP A 82 -0.01 -22.31 30.53
CA TRP A 82 -0.76 -23.33 29.77
C TRP A 82 -0.18 -23.42 28.38
N THR A 83 0.26 -24.64 28.01
CA THR A 83 0.79 -24.91 26.67
C THR A 83 -0.16 -25.81 25.91
N PHE A 84 -0.46 -25.43 24.65
CA PHE A 84 -1.24 -26.20 23.71
C PHE A 84 -0.60 -26.14 22.30
N SER A 85 -0.95 -27.06 21.44
CA SER A 85 -0.44 -27.05 20.08
C SER A 85 -1.52 -27.30 19.03
N VAL A 86 -1.29 -26.79 17.83
CA VAL A 86 -2.16 -26.98 16.68
C VAL A 86 -1.34 -27.41 15.47
N SER A 87 -1.77 -28.49 14.84
CA SER A 87 -1.31 -28.98 13.54
C SER A 87 -2.36 -28.67 12.48
N GLY A 88 -2.38 -29.31 11.34
CA GLY A 88 -3.43 -29.07 10.36
C GLY A 88 -3.49 -27.64 9.84
N LEU A 89 -2.32 -27.03 9.67
CA LEU A 89 -2.16 -25.68 9.15
C LEU A 89 -2.36 -25.69 7.64
N HIS A 90 -2.90 -24.59 7.06
CA HIS A 90 -3.10 -24.49 5.62
C HIS A 90 -1.79 -24.29 4.85
N ARG A 91 -0.74 -23.77 5.50
CA ARG A 91 0.59 -23.54 4.92
C ARG A 91 1.70 -23.66 5.94
N VAL A 92 2.93 -23.83 5.44
CA VAL A 92 4.17 -23.78 6.22
C VAL A 92 4.43 -22.33 6.64
N ALA A 93 4.83 -22.10 7.89
CA ALA A 93 5.33 -20.79 8.31
C ALA A 93 6.78 -20.61 7.79
N LYS A 94 7.07 -19.43 7.27
CA LYS A 94 8.36 -19.08 6.66
C LYS A 94 9.04 -17.91 7.36
N HIS A 95 8.25 -17.04 7.99
CA HIS A 95 8.72 -15.79 8.60
C HIS A 95 8.06 -15.54 9.95
N CYS A 96 8.66 -14.66 10.74
CA CYS A 96 8.20 -14.33 12.10
C CYS A 96 6.77 -13.79 12.18
N THR A 97 6.26 -13.22 11.10
CA THR A 97 4.88 -12.71 11.00
C THR A 97 3.86 -13.71 10.50
N ASP A 98 4.26 -14.95 10.22
CA ASP A 98 3.32 -16.01 9.81
C ASP A 98 2.53 -16.60 11.00
N GLY A 99 2.94 -16.34 12.22
CA GLY A 99 2.24 -16.76 13.45
C GLY A 99 1.10 -15.85 13.86
N ALA A 100 0.72 -15.96 15.12
CA ALA A 100 -0.26 -15.07 15.72
C ALA A 100 0.27 -13.64 15.77
N LYS A 101 -0.56 -12.68 15.35
CA LYS A 101 -0.24 -11.24 15.31
C LYS A 101 -0.80 -10.48 16.50
N SER A 102 -1.83 -11.03 17.14
CA SER A 102 -2.47 -10.53 18.35
C SER A 102 -3.12 -11.68 19.08
N ALA A 103 -3.33 -11.50 20.38
CA ALA A 103 -4.10 -12.42 21.20
C ALA A 103 -4.87 -11.66 22.29
N TYR A 104 -6.00 -12.22 22.73
CA TYR A 104 -6.74 -11.79 23.91
C TYR A 104 -7.46 -12.96 24.55
N LEU A 105 -7.84 -12.80 25.82
CA LEU A 105 -8.68 -13.74 26.53
C LEU A 105 -10.12 -13.25 26.56
N THR A 106 -11.08 -14.16 26.40
CA THR A 106 -12.46 -13.95 26.79
C THR A 106 -12.65 -14.66 28.13
N LEU A 107 -13.00 -13.92 29.17
CA LEU A 107 -13.20 -14.43 30.53
C LEU A 107 -14.60 -14.97 30.74
N ALA A 108 -14.83 -15.67 31.87
CA ALA A 108 -16.11 -16.30 32.19
C ALA A 108 -17.28 -15.30 32.31
N ASP A 109 -16.99 -14.03 32.59
CA ASP A 109 -17.99 -12.95 32.66
C ASP A 109 -18.26 -12.29 31.32
N GLY A 110 -17.60 -12.74 30.24
CA GLY A 110 -17.72 -12.20 28.91
C GLY A 110 -16.78 -11.01 28.64
N SER A 111 -16.00 -10.55 29.61
CA SER A 111 -15.03 -9.48 29.39
C SER A 111 -13.80 -9.96 28.58
N HIS A 112 -13.16 -9.03 27.88
CA HIS A 112 -11.98 -9.29 27.05
C HIS A 112 -10.75 -8.63 27.66
N VAL A 113 -9.60 -9.35 27.63
CA VAL A 113 -8.35 -8.87 28.19
C VAL A 113 -7.22 -9.11 27.19
N ASP A 114 -6.49 -8.05 26.84
CA ASP A 114 -5.34 -8.16 25.95
C ASP A 114 -4.25 -9.09 26.51
N VAL A 115 -3.68 -9.87 25.62
CA VAL A 115 -2.52 -10.71 25.86
C VAL A 115 -1.36 -10.15 25.04
N SER A 116 -0.25 -9.81 25.70
CA SER A 116 0.96 -9.44 24.97
C SER A 116 1.50 -10.67 24.23
N ILE A 117 2.08 -10.45 23.05
CA ILE A 117 2.55 -11.55 22.20
C ILE A 117 3.97 -11.28 21.70
N SER A 118 4.78 -12.33 21.60
CA SER A 118 6.08 -12.32 20.93
C SER A 118 5.92 -12.61 19.43
N ASP A 119 6.94 -12.28 18.63
CA ASP A 119 7.03 -12.78 17.26
C ASP A 119 7.10 -14.32 17.25
N LEU A 120 6.65 -14.94 16.15
CA LEU A 120 6.76 -16.39 15.99
C LEU A 120 8.22 -16.82 15.99
N LEU A 121 8.57 -17.73 16.89
CA LEU A 121 9.90 -18.31 16.97
C LEU A 121 9.99 -19.61 16.13
N LEU A 122 11.13 -19.82 15.50
CA LEU A 122 11.44 -21.11 14.88
C LEU A 122 12.06 -22.02 15.94
N GLU A 123 11.47 -23.20 16.16
CA GLU A 123 11.95 -24.14 17.16
C GLU A 123 13.45 -24.46 17.01
N GLY A 124 14.18 -24.34 18.11
CA GLY A 124 15.63 -24.62 18.17
C GLY A 124 16.53 -23.54 17.56
N ARG A 125 15.99 -22.36 17.14
CA ARG A 125 16.80 -21.24 16.64
C ARG A 125 16.73 -20.03 17.55
N VAL A 126 17.85 -19.31 17.62
CA VAL A 126 17.94 -18.01 18.27
C VAL A 126 17.51 -16.94 17.29
N SER A 127 16.81 -15.90 17.76
CA SER A 127 16.48 -14.74 16.95
C SER A 127 17.75 -14.04 16.45
N GLU A 128 17.81 -13.78 15.16
CA GLU A 128 18.89 -13.05 14.49
C GLU A 128 18.40 -11.66 14.04
N PRO A 129 19.26 -10.66 13.92
CA PRO A 129 18.86 -9.36 13.40
C PRO A 129 18.47 -9.48 11.92
N PRO A 130 17.57 -8.58 11.43
CA PRO A 130 17.26 -8.55 10.02
C PRO A 130 18.51 -8.33 9.15
N PRO A 131 18.56 -8.96 7.97
CA PRO A 131 19.72 -8.83 7.09
C PRO A 131 19.90 -7.40 6.56
N VAL A 132 21.15 -7.05 6.24
CA VAL A 132 21.47 -5.80 5.54
C VAL A 132 21.06 -5.93 4.08
N LEU A 133 20.24 -4.98 3.61
CA LEU A 133 19.61 -5.05 2.27
C LEU A 133 20.37 -4.28 1.19
N LEU A 134 21.23 -3.35 1.56
CA LEU A 134 21.98 -2.50 0.64
C LEU A 134 23.48 -2.80 0.73
N PRO A 135 24.20 -2.84 -0.40
CA PRO A 135 25.65 -2.90 -0.40
C PRO A 135 26.24 -1.55 0.06
N GLU A 136 27.54 -1.53 0.28
CA GLU A 136 28.29 -0.27 0.37
C GLU A 136 28.15 0.47 -0.96
N GLY A 137 27.59 1.69 -0.93
CA GLY A 137 27.32 2.48 -2.13
C GLY A 137 28.59 3.15 -2.67
N LYS A 138 28.65 3.33 -3.99
CA LYS A 138 29.77 4.00 -4.69
C LYS A 138 29.22 5.06 -5.63
N LEU A 139 29.91 6.20 -5.73
CA LEU A 139 29.54 7.34 -6.57
C LEU A 139 30.58 7.57 -7.64
N ASP A 140 30.13 7.64 -8.90
CA ASP A 140 30.92 8.15 -10.00
C ASP A 140 30.85 9.69 -10.08
N LEU A 141 29.69 10.26 -9.73
CA LEU A 141 29.46 11.70 -9.64
C LEU A 141 28.98 12.03 -8.22
N PRO A 142 29.57 13.02 -7.53
CA PRO A 142 29.29 13.30 -6.13
C PRO A 142 28.04 14.15 -5.93
N PHE A 143 26.89 13.73 -6.48
CA PHE A 143 25.64 14.45 -6.39
C PHE A 143 24.53 13.59 -5.78
N ALA A 144 23.80 14.16 -4.82
CA ALA A 144 22.67 13.50 -4.19
C ALA A 144 21.39 13.87 -4.95
N ILE A 145 21.02 13.09 -5.96
CA ILE A 145 19.78 13.24 -6.74
C ILE A 145 19.06 11.90 -6.78
N GLN A 146 17.80 11.90 -6.46
CA GLN A 146 16.95 10.70 -6.50
C GLN A 146 15.48 11.08 -6.83
N PRO A 147 14.91 10.53 -7.92
CA PRO A 147 15.52 9.64 -8.94
C PRO A 147 16.62 10.34 -9.73
N TRP A 148 17.53 9.53 -10.32
CA TRP A 148 18.65 10.06 -11.12
C TRP A 148 18.16 10.66 -12.44
N PRO A 149 18.67 11.86 -12.84
CA PRO A 149 18.18 12.57 -14.01
C PRO A 149 18.58 11.91 -15.33
N ALA A 150 17.83 12.23 -16.40
CA ALA A 150 18.05 11.69 -17.74
C ALA A 150 19.41 12.10 -18.33
N ALA A 151 19.87 13.34 -18.08
CA ALA A 151 21.16 13.80 -18.48
C ALA A 151 21.77 14.77 -17.45
N ILE A 152 23.05 14.59 -17.13
CA ILE A 152 23.77 15.38 -16.16
C ILE A 152 25.19 15.68 -16.70
N ASP A 153 25.49 16.97 -16.89
CA ASP A 153 26.81 17.46 -17.26
C ASP A 153 27.15 18.70 -16.40
N VAL A 154 27.55 18.45 -15.17
CA VAL A 154 27.83 19.49 -14.17
C VAL A 154 29.19 19.31 -13.52
N LYS A 155 29.78 20.40 -13.09
CA LYS A 155 31.05 20.42 -12.37
C LYS A 155 30.80 20.53 -10.87
N PRO A 156 31.38 19.64 -10.05
CA PRO A 156 31.26 19.73 -8.60
C PRO A 156 32.01 20.96 -8.05
N GLY A 157 31.39 21.63 -7.07
CA GLY A 157 31.98 22.72 -6.31
C GLY A 157 32.66 22.27 -5.04
N GLY A 158 33.55 23.12 -4.49
CA GLY A 158 34.10 22.98 -3.14
C GLY A 158 33.10 23.47 -2.07
N ASP A 159 32.38 24.56 -2.36
CA ASP A 159 31.43 25.23 -1.48
C ASP A 159 30.00 25.11 -2.04
N PHE A 160 29.00 25.29 -1.17
CA PHE A 160 27.60 25.34 -1.51
C PHE A 160 26.90 26.60 -0.96
N PRO A 161 25.81 27.10 -1.60
CA PRO A 161 25.12 28.29 -1.14
C PRO A 161 24.39 28.06 0.20
N VAL A 162 24.26 29.12 1.00
CA VAL A 162 23.48 29.07 2.26
C VAL A 162 21.98 28.82 1.97
N ALA A 163 21.45 29.36 0.89
CA ALA A 163 20.11 29.04 0.38
C ALA A 163 19.99 29.45 -1.09
N LEU A 164 18.99 28.90 -1.77
CA LEU A 164 18.53 29.34 -3.08
C LEU A 164 17.35 30.28 -2.91
N TYR A 165 17.33 31.39 -3.62
CA TYR A 165 16.24 32.37 -3.52
C TYR A 165 15.80 32.87 -4.90
N PRO A 166 14.52 33.23 -5.10
CA PRO A 166 14.03 33.73 -6.38
C PRO A 166 14.76 35.00 -6.79
N ALA A 167 15.20 35.07 -8.06
CA ALA A 167 15.80 36.28 -8.62
C ALA A 167 14.80 37.45 -8.62
N LYS A 168 15.29 38.68 -8.66
CA LYS A 168 14.44 39.88 -8.71
C LYS A 168 13.54 39.84 -9.97
N GLY A 169 12.25 40.09 -9.78
CA GLY A 169 11.27 40.07 -10.87
C GLY A 169 10.66 38.69 -11.14
N THR A 170 10.90 37.70 -10.26
CA THR A 170 10.24 36.38 -10.36
C THR A 170 8.73 36.52 -10.21
N GLU A 171 7.98 35.84 -11.09
CA GLU A 171 6.52 35.83 -11.12
C GLU A 171 5.91 35.11 -9.90
N GLY A 172 4.67 35.50 -9.53
CA GLY A 172 3.96 34.99 -8.37
C GLY A 172 3.78 33.46 -8.36
N ALA A 173 3.55 32.84 -9.52
CA ALA A 173 3.44 31.39 -9.65
C ALA A 173 4.75 30.67 -9.28
N SER A 174 5.91 31.21 -9.70
CA SER A 174 7.22 30.64 -9.35
C SER A 174 7.57 30.91 -7.88
N LEU A 175 7.16 32.04 -7.31
CA LEU A 175 7.29 32.31 -5.87
C LEU A 175 6.49 31.30 -5.06
N LYS A 176 5.26 30.99 -5.48
CA LYS A 176 4.41 29.98 -4.85
C LYS A 176 5.06 28.59 -4.92
N ALA A 177 5.64 28.21 -6.07
CA ALA A 177 6.33 26.92 -6.22
C ALA A 177 7.54 26.80 -5.29
N VAL A 178 8.35 27.89 -5.12
CA VAL A 178 9.45 27.90 -4.15
C VAL A 178 8.93 27.74 -2.73
N ALA A 179 7.83 28.42 -2.36
CA ALA A 179 7.22 28.28 -1.04
C ALA A 179 6.68 26.85 -0.80
N THR A 180 6.09 26.23 -1.83
CA THR A 180 5.64 24.83 -1.78
C THR A 180 6.83 23.88 -1.57
N ALA A 181 7.91 24.03 -2.33
CA ALA A 181 9.10 23.20 -2.18
C ALA A 181 9.80 23.39 -0.83
N GLN A 182 9.81 24.63 -0.31
CA GLN A 182 10.30 24.94 1.04
C GLN A 182 9.47 24.24 2.11
N ALA A 183 8.15 24.33 2.02
CA ALA A 183 7.23 23.68 2.97
C ALA A 183 7.32 22.16 2.92
N LEU A 184 7.42 21.56 1.72
CA LEU A 184 7.65 20.14 1.53
C LEU A 184 8.93 19.69 2.25
N PHE A 185 10.05 20.41 2.01
CA PHE A 185 11.32 20.09 2.65
C PHE A 185 11.24 20.15 4.18
N GLN A 186 10.60 21.19 4.73
CA GLN A 186 10.45 21.38 6.18
C GLN A 186 9.62 20.27 6.82
N ARG A 187 8.58 19.78 6.15
CA ARG A 187 7.78 18.65 6.64
C ARG A 187 8.56 17.32 6.61
N LEU A 188 9.33 17.10 5.54
CA LEU A 188 10.14 15.89 5.43
C LEU A 188 11.35 15.87 6.37
N PHE A 189 12.02 17.01 6.54
CA PHE A 189 13.27 17.16 7.29
C PHE A 189 13.21 18.30 8.29
N PRO A 190 12.40 18.19 9.35
CA PRO A 190 12.09 19.29 10.26
C PRO A 190 13.30 19.84 11.03
N VAL A 191 14.36 19.05 11.16
CA VAL A 191 15.61 19.45 11.86
C VAL A 191 16.69 19.98 10.92
N ASN A 192 16.50 19.90 9.60
CA ASN A 192 17.45 20.35 8.61
C ASN A 192 17.18 21.80 8.21
N HIS A 193 18.24 22.52 7.84
CA HIS A 193 18.08 23.88 7.28
C HIS A 193 17.47 23.81 5.88
N THR A 194 16.36 24.54 5.66
CA THR A 194 15.71 24.58 4.35
C THR A 194 16.68 25.02 3.24
N PRO A 195 16.63 24.36 2.06
CA PRO A 195 17.42 24.77 0.91
C PRO A 195 16.96 26.10 0.27
N PHE A 196 15.75 26.56 0.58
CA PHE A 196 15.14 27.72 -0.05
C PHE A 196 14.90 28.87 0.93
N SER A 197 14.99 30.10 0.39
CA SER A 197 14.53 31.34 1.01
C SER A 197 13.69 32.12 0.00
N LEU A 198 12.61 32.77 0.44
CA LEU A 198 11.79 33.64 -0.43
C LEU A 198 12.41 35.03 -0.63
N ILE A 199 13.43 35.36 0.14
CA ILE A 199 14.15 36.62 0.05
C ILE A 199 15.65 36.37 -0.18
N SER A 200 16.32 37.34 -0.75
CA SER A 200 17.79 37.32 -0.91
C SER A 200 18.48 37.21 0.45
N VAL A 201 19.44 36.31 0.55
CA VAL A 201 20.25 36.08 1.75
C VAL A 201 21.74 36.18 1.43
N PRO A 202 22.60 36.66 2.35
CA PRO A 202 24.05 36.64 2.16
C PRO A 202 24.54 35.22 1.86
N GLN A 203 25.48 35.09 0.93
CA GLN A 203 26.04 33.80 0.46
C GLN A 203 24.97 32.83 -0.13
N GLY A 204 23.76 33.31 -0.38
CA GLY A 204 22.75 32.58 -1.14
C GLY A 204 23.00 32.71 -2.64
N ARG A 205 22.26 31.90 -3.43
CA ARG A 205 22.32 31.94 -4.89
C ARG A 205 20.98 32.26 -5.49
N PRO A 206 20.86 33.25 -6.40
CA PRO A 206 19.60 33.56 -7.06
C PRO A 206 19.21 32.45 -8.03
N LEU A 207 17.90 32.14 -8.02
CA LEU A 207 17.24 31.19 -8.91
C LEU A 207 16.32 31.95 -9.87
N ARG A 208 16.64 31.87 -11.17
CA ARG A 208 15.87 32.48 -12.25
C ARG A 208 15.02 31.44 -12.93
N PHE A 209 13.75 31.75 -13.12
CA PHE A 209 12.77 30.90 -13.79
C PHE A 209 12.61 31.30 -15.25
N VAL A 210 12.58 30.33 -16.16
CA VAL A 210 12.40 30.55 -17.61
C VAL A 210 11.38 29.57 -18.16
N GLU A 211 10.26 30.07 -18.63
CA GLU A 211 9.29 29.24 -19.32
C GLU A 211 9.80 28.90 -20.73
N ARG A 212 9.78 27.62 -21.11
CA ARG A 212 10.16 27.07 -22.42
C ARG A 212 9.09 26.12 -22.92
N ALA A 213 8.21 26.59 -23.78
CA ALA A 213 7.10 25.82 -24.32
C ALA A 213 7.51 24.55 -25.11
N ALA A 214 8.76 24.46 -25.53
CA ALA A 214 9.30 23.29 -26.25
C ALA A 214 9.61 22.09 -25.33
N LEU A 215 9.67 22.29 -24.02
CA LEU A 215 9.87 21.20 -23.08
C LEU A 215 8.54 20.40 -22.88
N ALA A 216 8.64 19.11 -22.61
CA ALA A 216 7.49 18.32 -22.18
C ALA A 216 6.94 18.87 -20.84
N LYS A 217 5.67 18.62 -20.54
CA LYS A 217 4.98 19.18 -19.34
C LYS A 217 5.69 18.87 -18.03
N GLU A 218 6.30 17.70 -17.93
CA GLU A 218 7.00 17.23 -16.73
C GLU A 218 8.52 17.40 -16.82
N ALA A 219 9.05 17.86 -17.96
CA ALA A 219 10.47 18.09 -18.15
C ALA A 219 10.94 19.40 -17.53
N TYR A 220 12.21 19.44 -17.13
CA TYR A 220 12.90 20.64 -16.67
C TYR A 220 14.38 20.63 -17.08
N GLU A 221 14.98 21.81 -17.11
CA GLU A 221 16.42 21.99 -17.26
C GLU A 221 16.95 22.91 -16.16
N LEU A 222 18.08 22.53 -15.57
CA LEU A 222 18.83 23.33 -14.61
C LEU A 222 20.16 23.74 -15.24
N ALA A 223 20.45 25.03 -15.33
CA ALA A 223 21.74 25.54 -15.74
C ALA A 223 22.44 26.24 -14.57
N PHE A 224 23.61 25.78 -14.20
CA PHE A 224 24.42 26.27 -13.10
C PHE A 224 25.52 27.22 -13.57
N SER A 225 25.69 28.32 -12.85
CA SER A 225 26.81 29.25 -13.02
C SER A 225 27.32 29.74 -11.65
N SER A 226 28.40 30.44 -11.62
CA SER A 226 28.95 31.05 -10.39
C SER A 226 28.04 32.13 -9.81
N THR A 227 27.16 32.73 -10.61
CA THR A 227 26.32 33.88 -10.22
C THR A 227 24.86 33.57 -10.03
N GLU A 228 24.29 32.62 -10.77
CA GLU A 228 22.89 32.26 -10.72
C GLU A 228 22.66 30.80 -11.12
N ILE A 229 21.46 30.29 -10.77
CA ILE A 229 20.91 29.04 -11.30
C ILE A 229 19.70 29.40 -12.16
N VAL A 230 19.57 28.80 -13.32
CA VAL A 230 18.39 28.94 -14.20
C VAL A 230 17.59 27.66 -14.18
N LEU A 231 16.32 27.72 -13.82
CA LEU A 231 15.36 26.62 -13.95
C LEU A 231 14.44 26.90 -15.13
N ALA A 232 14.59 26.13 -16.21
CA ALA A 232 13.69 26.16 -17.36
C ALA A 232 12.65 25.03 -17.24
N TYR A 233 11.39 25.34 -17.59
CA TYR A 233 10.24 24.44 -17.50
C TYR A 233 9.16 24.85 -18.51
N SER A 234 8.17 23.99 -18.77
CA SER A 234 6.98 24.35 -19.59
C SER A 234 5.69 24.36 -18.78
N ALA A 235 5.61 23.58 -17.70
CA ALA A 235 4.43 23.49 -16.84
C ALA A 235 4.82 23.37 -15.35
N GLU A 236 3.81 23.46 -14.47
CA GLU A 236 3.96 23.41 -13.01
C GLU A 236 4.74 22.19 -12.54
N ALA A 237 4.44 20.99 -13.10
CA ALA A 237 5.10 19.74 -12.71
C ALA A 237 6.61 19.80 -12.94
N GLY A 238 7.08 20.20 -14.12
CA GLY A 238 8.51 20.35 -14.40
C GLY A 238 9.19 21.35 -13.48
N ARG A 239 8.50 22.46 -13.14
CA ARG A 239 9.00 23.45 -12.18
C ARG A 239 9.17 22.88 -10.77
N LEU A 240 8.19 22.11 -10.26
CA LEU A 240 8.27 21.46 -8.95
C LEU A 240 9.37 20.40 -8.91
N TYR A 241 9.50 19.57 -9.95
CA TYR A 241 10.55 18.55 -10.03
C TYR A 241 11.95 19.16 -10.08
N GLY A 242 12.14 20.27 -10.81
CA GLY A 242 13.41 21.00 -10.81
C GLY A 242 13.78 21.57 -9.44
N LEU A 243 12.79 22.11 -8.70
CA LEU A 243 12.98 22.56 -7.32
C LEU A 243 13.31 21.40 -6.39
N THR A 244 12.64 20.25 -6.53
CA THR A 244 12.96 19.05 -5.75
C THR A 244 14.40 18.59 -5.97
N THR A 245 14.85 18.56 -7.22
CA THR A 245 16.26 18.22 -7.54
C THR A 245 17.25 19.21 -6.92
N LEU A 246 16.96 20.50 -6.97
CA LEU A 246 17.80 21.51 -6.31
C LEU A 246 17.84 21.34 -4.79
N ALA A 247 16.69 20.98 -4.17
CA ALA A 247 16.62 20.69 -2.75
C ALA A 247 17.47 19.47 -2.37
N GLN A 248 17.38 18.40 -3.14
CA GLN A 248 18.16 17.16 -2.93
C GLN A 248 19.67 17.42 -3.05
N LEU A 249 20.09 18.14 -4.07
CA LEU A 249 21.50 18.51 -4.28
C LEU A 249 22.07 19.30 -3.10
N LEU A 250 21.31 20.30 -2.63
CA LEU A 250 21.79 21.16 -1.55
C LEU A 250 21.74 20.46 -0.18
N ASP A 251 20.71 19.66 0.07
CA ASP A 251 20.59 18.87 1.30
C ASP A 251 21.70 17.82 1.42
N GLY A 252 21.97 17.08 0.33
CA GLY A 252 23.05 16.09 0.31
C GLY A 252 24.43 16.70 0.54
N ALA A 253 24.72 17.82 -0.12
CA ALA A 253 26.00 18.55 0.06
C ALA A 253 26.18 19.07 1.50
N ARG A 254 25.07 19.42 2.18
CA ARG A 254 25.10 19.87 3.57
C ARG A 254 25.22 18.74 4.58
N ARG A 255 24.47 17.65 4.37
CA ARG A 255 24.43 16.51 5.31
C ARG A 255 25.71 15.70 5.30
N GLU A 256 26.27 15.47 4.10
CA GLU A 256 27.49 14.67 3.91
C GLU A 256 28.50 15.39 2.98
N PRO A 257 29.10 16.53 3.43
CA PRO A 257 30.00 17.33 2.59
C PRO A 257 31.31 16.61 2.20
N GLY A 258 31.65 15.51 2.88
CA GLY A 258 32.72 14.61 2.49
C GLY A 258 32.42 13.77 1.25
N LYS A 259 31.14 13.50 0.99
CA LYS A 259 30.66 12.58 -0.05
C LYS A 259 29.95 13.29 -1.19
N PHE A 260 29.12 14.28 -0.89
CA PHE A 260 28.31 14.98 -1.88
C PHE A 260 28.78 16.43 -2.07
N ARG A 261 28.55 16.94 -3.27
CA ARG A 261 28.92 18.29 -3.70
C ARG A 261 27.71 19.00 -4.31
N PHE A 262 27.74 20.33 -4.32
CA PHE A 262 26.76 21.15 -5.04
C PHE A 262 27.37 21.60 -6.40
N PRO A 263 26.60 21.59 -7.52
CA PRO A 263 27.09 22.00 -8.81
C PRO A 263 27.48 23.50 -8.86
N VAL A 264 28.60 23.84 -9.54
CA VAL A 264 29.03 25.24 -9.76
C VAL A 264 28.93 25.69 -11.21
N ALA A 265 28.86 24.77 -12.16
CA ALA A 265 28.66 25.03 -13.57
C ALA A 265 28.08 23.81 -14.29
N GLY A 266 27.53 24.02 -15.48
CA GLY A 266 27.00 22.94 -16.32
C GLY A 266 25.48 22.86 -16.29
N THR A 267 24.92 21.74 -16.74
CA THR A 267 23.49 21.56 -16.94
C THR A 267 22.99 20.18 -16.45
N ILE A 268 21.75 20.15 -16.00
CA ILE A 268 20.96 18.94 -15.81
C ILE A 268 19.71 19.09 -16.67
N SER A 269 19.45 18.09 -17.55
CA SER A 269 18.20 18.01 -18.33
C SER A 269 17.47 16.75 -17.95
N ASP A 270 16.20 16.86 -17.59
CA ASP A 270 15.50 15.78 -16.95
C ASP A 270 14.01 15.72 -17.35
N GLN A 271 13.49 14.50 -17.40
CA GLN A 271 12.07 14.20 -17.62
C GLN A 271 11.79 12.76 -17.20
N PRO A 272 10.53 12.44 -16.82
CA PRO A 272 10.18 11.07 -16.45
C PRO A 272 10.20 10.12 -17.64
N ARG A 273 10.47 8.85 -17.34
CA ARG A 273 10.38 7.73 -18.29
C ARG A 273 8.93 7.35 -18.58
N TYR A 274 8.07 7.32 -17.55
CA TYR A 274 6.66 6.97 -17.65
C TYR A 274 5.75 8.10 -17.19
N GLY A 275 4.56 8.18 -17.81
CA GLY A 275 3.51 9.12 -17.41
C GLY A 275 2.83 8.74 -16.10
N TRP A 276 2.57 7.44 -15.87
CA TRP A 276 2.05 6.92 -14.61
C TRP A 276 3.18 6.44 -13.72
N ARG A 277 3.35 7.05 -12.56
CA ARG A 277 4.35 6.71 -11.55
C ARG A 277 3.64 6.66 -10.20
N GLY A 278 3.06 5.49 -9.90
CA GLY A 278 2.10 5.34 -8.82
C GLY A 278 2.67 4.74 -7.54
N CYS A 279 1.95 5.01 -6.45
CA CYS A 279 2.07 4.30 -5.19
C CYS A 279 0.66 4.06 -4.63
N HIS A 280 0.31 2.81 -4.46
CA HIS A 280 -0.92 2.36 -3.82
C HIS A 280 -0.71 2.25 -2.32
N LEU A 281 -1.73 2.58 -1.53
CA LEU A 281 -1.78 2.40 -0.07
C LEU A 281 -3.12 1.78 0.33
N ASP A 282 -3.07 0.58 0.89
CA ASP A 282 -4.19 -0.07 1.55
C ASP A 282 -4.41 0.51 2.94
N VAL A 283 -5.57 1.12 3.18
CA VAL A 283 -5.96 1.65 4.49
C VAL A 283 -7.09 0.86 5.14
N SER A 284 -7.59 -0.17 4.46
CA SER A 284 -8.64 -1.06 4.97
C SER A 284 -8.09 -2.04 5.99
N ARG A 285 -7.01 -2.79 5.65
CA ARG A 285 -6.42 -3.79 6.54
C ARG A 285 -5.87 -3.15 7.81
N GLN A 286 -5.15 -2.03 7.68
CA GLN A 286 -4.70 -1.20 8.81
C GLN A 286 -5.05 0.25 8.54
N PHE A 287 -5.73 0.90 9.48
CA PHE A 287 -6.06 2.32 9.33
C PHE A 287 -4.80 3.19 9.42
N THR A 288 -4.57 3.99 8.40
CA THR A 288 -3.47 4.96 8.38
C THR A 288 -4.02 6.35 8.73
N PRO A 289 -3.57 7.00 9.82
CA PRO A 289 -4.01 8.34 10.17
C PRO A 289 -3.74 9.36 9.06
N LYS A 290 -4.61 10.37 8.94
CA LYS A 290 -4.51 11.44 7.94
C LYS A 290 -3.11 12.07 7.81
N ASP A 291 -2.45 12.31 8.93
CA ASP A 291 -1.12 12.93 8.93
C ASP A 291 -0.05 12.00 8.35
N ASP A 292 -0.16 10.68 8.56
CA ASP A 292 0.74 9.70 7.97
C ASP A 292 0.46 9.52 6.46
N VAL A 293 -0.80 9.60 6.02
CA VAL A 293 -1.15 9.65 4.59
C VAL A 293 -0.51 10.88 3.93
N LYS A 294 -0.65 12.07 4.53
CA LYS A 294 -0.02 13.29 4.02
C LYS A 294 1.52 13.20 4.03
N ARG A 295 2.10 12.56 5.05
CA ARG A 295 3.54 12.28 5.08
C ARG A 295 3.99 11.38 3.95
N LEU A 296 3.24 10.32 3.64
CA LEU A 296 3.52 9.47 2.48
C LEU A 296 3.45 10.27 1.18
N ILE A 297 2.41 11.10 0.99
CA ILE A 297 2.28 11.98 -0.18
C ILE A 297 3.49 12.94 -0.31
N ASP A 298 3.98 13.49 0.80
CA ASP A 298 5.21 14.31 0.81
C ASP A 298 6.44 13.48 0.33
N ILE A 299 6.54 12.21 0.75
CA ILE A 299 7.61 11.30 0.30
C ILE A 299 7.47 11.01 -1.20
N LEU A 300 6.25 10.77 -1.70
CA LEU A 300 5.99 10.56 -3.13
C LEU A 300 6.43 11.79 -3.96
N ALA A 301 6.10 12.99 -3.51
CA ALA A 301 6.52 14.23 -4.16
C ALA A 301 8.05 14.39 -4.18
N TRP A 302 8.74 14.04 -3.09
CA TRP A 302 10.20 14.04 -3.01
C TRP A 302 10.85 13.07 -4.00
N LEU A 303 10.19 11.93 -4.22
CA LEU A 303 10.61 10.89 -5.17
C LEU A 303 10.07 11.10 -6.59
N LYS A 304 9.39 12.22 -6.87
CA LYS A 304 8.80 12.57 -8.19
C LYS A 304 7.78 11.55 -8.69
N LEU A 305 7.13 10.79 -7.80
CA LEU A 305 5.94 10.02 -8.11
C LEU A 305 4.76 10.97 -8.25
N ASN A 306 3.80 10.66 -9.14
CA ASN A 306 2.71 11.59 -9.48
C ASN A 306 1.30 11.04 -9.23
N ILE A 307 1.18 9.76 -8.83
CA ILE A 307 -0.10 9.14 -8.55
C ILE A 307 -0.08 8.56 -7.13
N PHE A 308 -1.07 8.92 -6.32
CA PHE A 308 -1.40 8.26 -5.07
C PHE A 308 -2.69 7.45 -5.27
N HIS A 309 -2.57 6.12 -5.36
CA HIS A 309 -3.68 5.20 -5.47
C HIS A 309 -4.13 4.81 -4.06
N TRP A 310 -5.36 5.18 -3.69
CA TRP A 310 -5.85 5.07 -2.32
C TRP A 310 -6.92 3.99 -2.20
N HIS A 311 -6.53 2.81 -1.69
CA HIS A 311 -7.40 1.66 -1.48
C HIS A 311 -8.20 1.84 -0.20
N LEU A 312 -9.45 2.32 -0.33
CA LEU A 312 -10.28 2.83 0.75
C LEU A 312 -11.22 1.80 1.36
N THR A 313 -11.47 0.68 0.68
CA THR A 313 -12.44 -0.33 1.10
C THR A 313 -11.94 -1.73 0.78
N ASP A 314 -12.22 -2.66 1.69
CA ASP A 314 -11.93 -4.08 1.55
C ASP A 314 -12.78 -4.88 2.55
N ASP A 315 -12.57 -6.19 2.65
CA ASP A 315 -13.26 -7.08 3.59
C ASP A 315 -13.14 -6.63 5.04
N GLU A 316 -12.00 -6.03 5.40
CA GLU A 316 -11.66 -5.69 6.78
C GLU A 316 -12.26 -4.36 7.24
N ALA A 317 -12.52 -3.41 6.34
CA ALA A 317 -13.19 -2.16 6.68
C ALA A 317 -13.55 -1.30 5.48
N TRP A 318 -14.56 -0.46 5.65
CA TRP A 318 -14.90 0.66 4.79
C TRP A 318 -14.36 1.97 5.40
N ARG A 319 -13.47 2.70 4.71
CA ARG A 319 -12.76 3.86 5.28
C ARG A 319 -13.22 5.23 4.74
N LEU A 320 -14.16 5.28 3.83
CA LEU A 320 -14.65 6.50 3.19
C LEU A 320 -16.03 6.90 3.73
N GLU A 321 -16.18 8.13 4.26
CA GLU A 321 -17.49 8.65 4.65
C GLU A 321 -18.38 8.82 3.41
N ILE A 322 -19.50 8.10 3.38
CA ILE A 322 -20.60 8.25 2.42
C ILE A 322 -21.84 8.70 3.19
N LYS A 323 -22.26 9.93 2.99
CA LYS A 323 -23.38 10.54 3.74
C LYS A 323 -24.71 9.85 3.46
N ALA A 324 -24.87 9.33 2.24
CA ALA A 324 -26.05 8.54 1.87
C ALA A 324 -26.16 7.21 2.64
N TYR A 325 -25.02 6.67 3.14
CA TYR A 325 -24.96 5.39 3.84
C TYR A 325 -24.08 5.46 5.11
N PRO A 326 -24.57 6.10 6.19
CA PRO A 326 -23.79 6.26 7.42
C PRO A 326 -23.35 4.94 8.08
N ALA A 327 -24.09 3.84 7.83
CA ALA A 327 -23.77 2.51 8.35
C ALA A 327 -22.38 2.01 7.89
N LEU A 328 -21.89 2.46 6.74
CA LEU A 328 -20.56 2.10 6.24
C LEU A 328 -19.43 2.54 7.19
N THR A 329 -19.58 3.70 7.85
CA THR A 329 -18.59 4.27 8.77
C THR A 329 -19.00 4.20 10.25
N SER A 330 -20.17 3.66 10.56
CA SER A 330 -20.57 3.33 11.93
C SER A 330 -20.49 1.84 12.26
N THR A 331 -20.72 0.96 11.29
CA THR A 331 -20.68 -0.50 11.43
C THR A 331 -19.59 -1.12 10.60
N GLY A 332 -19.53 -0.84 9.29
CA GLY A 332 -18.56 -1.41 8.34
C GLY A 332 -17.11 -1.01 8.58
N VAL A 333 -16.84 -0.13 9.52
CA VAL A 333 -15.49 0.33 9.89
C VAL A 333 -14.94 -0.39 11.12
N LEU A 334 -15.79 -1.01 11.94
CA LEU A 334 -15.43 -1.58 13.24
C LEU A 334 -15.10 -3.07 13.13
N ARG A 335 -13.97 -3.46 13.70
CA ARG A 335 -13.58 -4.86 13.93
C ARG A 335 -13.21 -5.04 15.40
N GLY A 336 -13.72 -6.06 16.02
CA GLY A 336 -13.38 -6.30 17.41
C GLY A 336 -14.16 -7.46 18.03
N PRO A 337 -13.88 -7.80 19.29
CA PRO A 337 -14.78 -8.63 20.07
C PRO A 337 -16.16 -7.99 20.07
N ASP A 338 -17.19 -8.83 19.94
CA ASP A 338 -18.62 -8.43 19.94
C ASP A 338 -19.06 -7.50 18.79
N GLU A 339 -18.14 -7.18 17.85
CA GLU A 339 -18.48 -6.45 16.64
C GLU A 339 -18.91 -7.41 15.52
N PRO A 340 -19.73 -6.94 14.55
CA PRO A 340 -20.12 -7.76 13.40
C PRO A 340 -18.92 -8.28 12.59
N LEU A 341 -17.84 -7.48 12.44
CA LEU A 341 -16.56 -7.94 11.94
C LEU A 341 -15.66 -8.35 13.10
N LEU A 342 -15.31 -9.62 13.12
CA LEU A 342 -14.42 -10.19 14.15
C LEU A 342 -13.01 -9.59 14.07
N PRO A 343 -12.24 -9.63 15.16
CA PRO A 343 -10.84 -9.23 15.14
C PRO A 343 -10.04 -9.94 14.05
N GLN A 344 -9.24 -9.19 13.31
CA GLN A 344 -8.38 -9.67 12.24
C GLN A 344 -7.02 -8.95 12.31
N LEU A 345 -5.99 -9.52 11.66
CA LEU A 345 -4.75 -8.84 11.31
C LEU A 345 -4.09 -8.00 12.43
N GLY A 346 -4.06 -8.56 13.66
CA GLY A 346 -3.39 -7.90 14.79
C GLY A 346 -4.31 -7.10 15.71
N ASN A 347 -5.64 -7.18 15.53
CA ASN A 347 -6.58 -6.57 16.47
C ASN A 347 -6.67 -7.38 17.78
N GLY A 348 -6.67 -6.70 18.94
CA GLY A 348 -6.72 -7.28 20.27
C GLY A 348 -8.12 -7.30 20.89
N ALA A 349 -8.16 -7.12 22.22
CA ALA A 349 -9.39 -7.12 23.03
C ALA A 349 -10.31 -5.92 22.79
N GLU A 350 -9.76 -4.81 22.30
CA GLU A 350 -10.52 -3.59 22.04
C GLU A 350 -10.92 -3.51 20.57
N PRO A 351 -12.13 -3.03 20.26
CA PRO A 351 -12.53 -2.75 18.89
C PRO A 351 -11.62 -1.70 18.25
N VAL A 352 -11.31 -1.91 16.99
CA VAL A 352 -10.55 -0.95 16.18
C VAL A 352 -11.41 -0.46 15.02
N GLY A 353 -11.18 0.80 14.63
CA GLY A 353 -11.91 1.46 13.56
C GLY A 353 -11.07 2.59 12.96
N GLY A 354 -11.75 3.58 12.44
CA GLY A 354 -11.15 4.75 11.80
C GLY A 354 -11.60 4.87 10.35
N PHE A 355 -11.94 6.07 9.96
CA PHE A 355 -12.33 6.43 8.60
C PHE A 355 -11.90 7.86 8.30
N TYR A 356 -11.97 8.23 7.05
CA TYR A 356 -11.75 9.61 6.62
C TYR A 356 -13.10 10.27 6.39
N SER A 357 -13.33 11.38 7.10
CA SER A 357 -14.45 12.27 6.79
C SER A 357 -14.28 12.89 5.40
N GLN A 358 -15.35 13.35 4.79
CA GLN A 358 -15.24 14.05 3.50
C GLN A 358 -14.35 15.30 3.60
N ASP A 359 -14.26 15.94 4.76
CA ASP A 359 -13.36 17.07 4.97
C ASP A 359 -11.89 16.62 5.05
N ASP A 360 -11.60 15.47 5.69
CA ASP A 360 -10.26 14.87 5.67
C ASP A 360 -9.83 14.52 4.24
N ILE A 361 -10.74 13.96 3.45
CA ILE A 361 -10.47 13.63 2.04
C ILE A 361 -10.16 14.89 1.23
N ARG A 362 -10.98 15.93 1.36
CA ARG A 362 -10.72 17.21 0.67
C ARG A 362 -9.37 17.80 1.05
N GLU A 363 -8.99 17.72 2.33
CA GLU A 363 -7.69 18.18 2.81
C GLU A 363 -6.54 17.39 2.19
N ILE A 364 -6.64 16.04 2.17
CA ILE A 364 -5.62 15.16 1.59
C ILE A 364 -5.49 15.38 0.08
N VAL A 365 -6.62 15.45 -0.63
CA VAL A 365 -6.65 15.70 -2.08
C VAL A 365 -6.04 17.07 -2.43
N ALA A 366 -6.39 18.12 -1.67
CA ALA A 366 -5.82 19.43 -1.88
C ALA A 366 -4.31 19.46 -1.59
N HIS A 367 -3.85 18.74 -0.56
CA HIS A 367 -2.43 18.59 -0.24
C HIS A 367 -1.66 17.90 -1.38
N ALA A 368 -2.18 16.80 -1.90
CA ALA A 368 -1.58 16.06 -3.01
C ALA A 368 -1.50 16.90 -4.30
N LEU A 369 -2.61 17.56 -4.66
CA LEU A 369 -2.66 18.42 -5.84
C LEU A 369 -1.67 19.60 -5.77
N ALA A 370 -1.47 20.18 -4.59
CA ALA A 370 -0.48 21.23 -4.40
C ALA A 370 0.97 20.77 -4.65
N LEU A 371 1.21 19.47 -4.58
CA LEU A 371 2.50 18.81 -4.84
C LEU A 371 2.58 18.17 -6.24
N GLY A 372 1.54 18.34 -7.07
CA GLY A 372 1.48 17.75 -8.41
C GLY A 372 1.18 16.23 -8.42
N ILE A 373 0.53 15.73 -7.35
CA ILE A 373 0.12 14.33 -7.21
C ILE A 373 -1.39 14.22 -7.39
N GLU A 374 -1.83 13.33 -8.28
CA GLU A 374 -3.21 12.95 -8.44
C GLU A 374 -3.58 11.84 -7.46
N VAL A 375 -4.73 11.98 -6.79
CA VAL A 375 -5.28 10.95 -5.90
C VAL A 375 -6.31 10.14 -6.66
N VAL A 376 -6.01 8.88 -6.93
CA VAL A 376 -6.92 7.91 -7.57
C VAL A 376 -7.56 7.06 -6.46
N PRO A 377 -8.86 7.25 -6.16
CA PRO A 377 -9.52 6.46 -5.14
C PRO A 377 -9.90 5.09 -5.66
N GLU A 378 -9.86 4.09 -4.77
CA GLU A 378 -10.37 2.76 -5.04
C GLU A 378 -11.49 2.39 -4.08
N ILE A 379 -12.57 1.86 -4.65
CA ILE A 379 -13.61 1.08 -3.97
C ILE A 379 -13.64 -0.27 -4.62
N ASP A 380 -13.22 -1.30 -3.90
CA ASP A 380 -13.13 -2.65 -4.44
C ASP A 380 -14.50 -3.30 -4.54
N ILE A 381 -14.85 -3.74 -5.75
CA ILE A 381 -16.11 -4.37 -6.12
C ILE A 381 -15.93 -5.33 -7.31
N PRO A 382 -16.71 -6.41 -7.42
CA PRO A 382 -17.75 -6.87 -6.49
C PRO A 382 -17.21 -7.68 -5.32
N GLY A 383 -15.97 -8.21 -5.38
CA GLY A 383 -15.29 -8.90 -4.29
C GLY A 383 -14.91 -7.97 -3.16
N HIS A 384 -14.23 -8.49 -2.13
CA HIS A 384 -13.66 -7.69 -1.02
C HIS A 384 -14.67 -6.79 -0.30
N ASN A 385 -15.91 -7.25 -0.12
CA ASN A 385 -17.03 -6.44 0.41
C ASN A 385 -17.63 -6.96 1.71
N ALA A 386 -16.92 -7.78 2.51
CA ALA A 386 -17.46 -8.26 3.77
C ALA A 386 -17.89 -7.10 4.70
N ALA A 387 -17.09 -6.03 4.79
CA ALA A 387 -17.42 -4.84 5.56
C ALA A 387 -18.68 -4.12 5.04
N THR A 388 -18.85 -4.03 3.72
CA THR A 388 -20.05 -3.46 3.10
C THR A 388 -21.29 -4.28 3.40
N LEU A 389 -21.19 -5.61 3.25
CA LEU A 389 -22.33 -6.53 3.46
C LEU A 389 -22.77 -6.63 4.92
N VAL A 390 -21.84 -6.47 5.86
CA VAL A 390 -22.16 -6.36 7.29
C VAL A 390 -22.91 -5.06 7.59
N ALA A 391 -22.49 -3.94 6.97
CA ALA A 391 -23.13 -2.65 7.16
C ALA A 391 -24.49 -2.55 6.45
N LEU A 392 -24.64 -3.21 5.30
CA LEU A 392 -25.80 -3.15 4.39
C LEU A 392 -26.25 -4.56 3.98
N PRO A 393 -26.87 -5.34 4.91
CA PRO A 393 -27.20 -6.75 4.68
C PRO A 393 -28.23 -6.98 3.56
N ASP A 394 -28.99 -5.96 3.16
CA ASP A 394 -29.95 -6.05 2.06
C ASP A 394 -29.29 -6.15 0.66
N LEU A 395 -27.96 -6.05 0.59
CA LEU A 395 -27.18 -6.23 -0.66
C LEU A 395 -26.88 -7.73 -0.96
N THR A 396 -27.40 -8.65 -0.15
CA THR A 396 -27.39 -10.10 -0.40
C THR A 396 -28.82 -10.64 -0.49
N ASP A 397 -29.02 -11.78 -1.16
CA ASP A 397 -30.31 -12.48 -1.15
C ASP A 397 -30.42 -13.54 -0.02
N GLY A 398 -29.37 -13.68 0.78
CA GLY A 398 -29.29 -14.61 1.91
C GLY A 398 -29.26 -16.09 1.50
N GLN A 399 -29.12 -16.39 0.22
CA GLN A 399 -29.12 -17.75 -0.34
C GLN A 399 -27.84 -18.06 -1.12
N GLU A 400 -26.89 -17.15 -1.13
CA GLU A 400 -25.54 -17.39 -1.62
C GLU A 400 -24.90 -18.50 -0.76
N ALA A 401 -24.21 -19.43 -1.41
CA ALA A 401 -23.50 -20.48 -0.70
C ALA A 401 -22.29 -19.90 0.04
N PRO A 402 -22.24 -19.89 1.39
CA PRO A 402 -21.15 -19.23 2.14
C PRO A 402 -19.76 -19.77 1.77
N GLU A 403 -19.67 -21.05 1.46
CA GLU A 403 -18.41 -21.71 1.12
C GLU A 403 -17.85 -21.29 -0.22
N SER A 404 -18.68 -20.72 -1.11
CA SER A 404 -18.29 -20.22 -2.43
C SER A 404 -17.85 -18.75 -2.43
N TYR A 405 -18.13 -18.02 -1.36
CA TYR A 405 -17.87 -16.59 -1.22
C TYR A 405 -16.81 -16.36 -0.16
N HIS A 406 -15.57 -16.32 -0.53
CA HIS A 406 -14.50 -15.96 0.40
C HIS A 406 -13.30 -15.40 -0.34
N SER A 407 -12.77 -14.34 0.20
CA SER A 407 -11.53 -13.75 -0.25
C SER A 407 -10.33 -14.66 0.08
N VAL A 408 -9.15 -14.27 -0.41
CA VAL A 408 -7.88 -14.86 -0.02
C VAL A 408 -7.67 -14.83 1.50
N GLN A 409 -8.23 -13.84 2.19
CA GLN A 409 -8.23 -13.76 3.66
C GLN A 409 -9.16 -14.79 4.30
N GLY A 410 -10.08 -15.40 3.55
CA GLY A 410 -10.98 -16.45 4.00
C GLY A 410 -12.29 -15.94 4.59
N TYR A 411 -12.75 -14.74 4.23
CA TYR A 411 -14.10 -14.27 4.53
C TYR A 411 -15.12 -15.02 3.69
N PRO A 412 -16.20 -15.54 4.29
CA PRO A 412 -17.30 -16.15 3.54
C PRO A 412 -18.20 -15.04 2.97
N ASN A 413 -18.77 -15.30 1.79
CA ASN A 413 -19.80 -14.45 1.17
C ASN A 413 -19.42 -12.95 1.14
N ASN A 414 -18.29 -12.62 0.51
CA ASN A 414 -17.75 -11.27 0.50
C ASN A 414 -17.98 -10.49 -0.80
N ALA A 415 -18.85 -10.98 -1.69
CA ALA A 415 -19.05 -10.36 -3.00
C ALA A 415 -20.48 -9.80 -3.15
N LEU A 416 -20.58 -8.55 -3.62
CA LEU A 416 -21.85 -7.91 -3.97
C LEU A 416 -22.58 -8.73 -5.04
N ASN A 417 -23.88 -8.98 -4.86
CA ASN A 417 -24.65 -9.79 -5.80
C ASN A 417 -25.08 -8.98 -7.03
N PRO A 418 -24.65 -9.37 -8.26
CA PRO A 418 -24.98 -8.65 -9.49
C PRO A 418 -26.47 -8.67 -9.88
N ALA A 419 -27.26 -9.54 -9.27
CA ALA A 419 -28.69 -9.67 -9.58
C ALA A 419 -29.60 -8.79 -8.70
N ILE A 420 -29.05 -8.08 -7.72
CA ILE A 420 -29.77 -7.21 -6.80
C ILE A 420 -29.68 -5.77 -7.30
N GLU A 421 -30.82 -5.18 -7.74
CA GLU A 421 -30.83 -3.81 -8.24
C GLU A 421 -30.43 -2.78 -7.17
N LEU A 422 -30.70 -3.05 -5.90
CA LEU A 422 -30.27 -2.22 -4.79
C LEU A 422 -28.74 -2.03 -4.75
N THR A 423 -27.96 -3.02 -5.23
CA THR A 423 -26.50 -2.92 -5.37
C THR A 423 -26.11 -1.76 -6.30
N TYR A 424 -26.81 -1.58 -7.41
CA TYR A 424 -26.51 -0.48 -8.35
C TYR A 424 -27.04 0.86 -7.86
N GLU A 425 -28.15 0.88 -7.12
CA GLU A 425 -28.63 2.10 -6.43
C GLU A 425 -27.63 2.55 -5.37
N PHE A 426 -27.09 1.60 -4.60
CA PHE A 426 -26.02 1.83 -3.64
C PHE A 426 -24.79 2.43 -4.31
N LEU A 427 -24.25 1.74 -5.34
CA LEU A 427 -23.06 2.20 -6.05
C LEU A 427 -23.28 3.56 -6.73
N GLY A 428 -24.47 3.82 -7.24
CA GLY A 428 -24.81 5.11 -7.83
C GLY A 428 -24.62 6.27 -6.87
N LYS A 429 -25.14 6.15 -5.64
CA LYS A 429 -24.98 7.17 -4.60
C LYS A 429 -23.55 7.29 -4.10
N VAL A 430 -22.83 6.15 -4.00
CA VAL A 430 -21.40 6.15 -3.64
C VAL A 430 -20.60 6.91 -4.70
N PHE A 431 -20.79 6.61 -5.97
CA PHE A 431 -20.07 7.29 -7.05
C PHE A 431 -20.45 8.78 -7.16
N ASP A 432 -21.69 9.16 -6.91
CA ASP A 432 -22.08 10.57 -6.87
C ASP A 432 -21.26 11.37 -5.85
N GLU A 433 -21.10 10.84 -4.64
CA GLU A 433 -20.27 11.50 -3.61
C GLU A 433 -18.77 11.44 -3.94
N MET A 434 -18.28 10.33 -4.50
CA MET A 434 -16.86 10.19 -4.87
C MET A 434 -16.43 11.19 -5.95
N VAL A 435 -17.25 11.43 -6.98
CA VAL A 435 -16.88 12.35 -8.07
C VAL A 435 -16.80 13.81 -7.60
N GLU A 436 -17.47 14.15 -6.51
CA GLU A 436 -17.35 15.46 -5.85
C GLU A 436 -16.08 15.60 -5.02
N LEU A 437 -15.60 14.49 -4.45
CA LEU A 437 -14.44 14.46 -3.56
C LEU A 437 -13.12 14.33 -4.32
N PHE A 438 -13.12 13.54 -5.39
CA PHE A 438 -11.91 13.20 -6.14
C PHE A 438 -11.97 13.73 -7.57
N PRO A 439 -11.08 14.67 -7.93
CA PRO A 439 -11.03 15.23 -9.29
C PRO A 439 -10.36 14.29 -10.30
N SER A 440 -9.87 13.13 -9.88
CA SER A 440 -9.20 12.15 -10.74
C SER A 440 -10.02 11.78 -11.97
N GLU A 441 -9.34 11.61 -13.10
CA GLU A 441 -9.95 11.09 -14.32
C GLU A 441 -10.44 9.64 -14.15
N TYR A 442 -9.70 8.84 -13.35
CA TYR A 442 -10.00 7.44 -13.06
C TYR A 442 -10.60 7.25 -11.67
N LEU A 443 -11.59 6.36 -11.58
CA LEU A 443 -11.99 5.70 -10.34
C LEU A 443 -11.59 4.22 -10.47
N HIS A 444 -10.83 3.73 -9.50
CA HIS A 444 -10.43 2.34 -9.43
C HIS A 444 -11.50 1.53 -8.72
N ILE A 445 -11.91 0.43 -9.32
CA ILE A 445 -13.06 -0.38 -8.84
C ILE A 445 -12.62 -1.75 -8.33
N GLY A 446 -11.33 -1.99 -8.12
CA GLY A 446 -10.81 -3.30 -7.76
C GLY A 446 -11.05 -4.32 -8.86
N GLY A 447 -11.95 -5.25 -8.64
CA GLY A 447 -12.39 -6.25 -9.60
C GLY A 447 -11.66 -7.58 -9.49
N ASP A 448 -10.80 -7.71 -8.49
CA ASP A 448 -9.94 -8.85 -8.24
C ASP A 448 -10.59 -9.92 -7.34
N GLU A 449 -9.99 -11.08 -7.35
CA GLU A 449 -10.14 -12.20 -6.41
C GLU A 449 -11.58 -12.68 -6.15
N VAL A 450 -12.52 -12.45 -7.08
CA VAL A 450 -13.85 -13.03 -6.98
C VAL A 450 -13.75 -14.56 -7.08
N ALA A 451 -14.17 -15.24 -6.03
CA ALA A 451 -14.05 -16.70 -5.97
C ALA A 451 -14.85 -17.37 -7.08
N ASN A 452 -14.23 -18.35 -7.75
CA ASN A 452 -14.94 -19.16 -8.73
C ASN A 452 -16.07 -19.93 -8.02
N GLY A 453 -17.30 -19.79 -8.51
CA GLY A 453 -18.49 -20.32 -7.87
C GLY A 453 -19.33 -19.27 -7.13
N SER A 454 -18.80 -18.04 -6.96
CA SER A 454 -19.55 -16.92 -6.40
C SER A 454 -20.88 -16.74 -7.10
N TRP A 455 -21.95 -16.48 -6.31
CA TRP A 455 -23.33 -16.26 -6.72
C TRP A 455 -24.05 -17.45 -7.36
N LEU A 456 -23.37 -18.55 -7.76
CA LEU A 456 -23.99 -19.66 -8.50
C LEU A 456 -25.09 -20.40 -7.70
N ALA A 457 -25.10 -20.29 -6.38
CA ALA A 457 -26.16 -20.78 -5.52
C ALA A 457 -27.34 -19.82 -5.35
N SER A 458 -27.15 -18.52 -5.62
CA SER A 458 -28.20 -17.51 -5.53
C SER A 458 -29.29 -17.72 -6.59
N PRO A 459 -30.58 -17.86 -6.18
CA PRO A 459 -31.70 -17.96 -7.13
C PRO A 459 -31.85 -16.73 -8.00
N MET A 460 -31.56 -15.54 -7.45
CA MET A 460 -31.62 -14.28 -8.19
C MET A 460 -30.54 -14.22 -9.26
N ALA A 461 -29.31 -14.60 -8.92
CA ALA A 461 -28.20 -14.64 -9.87
C ALA A 461 -28.45 -15.66 -11.00
N ARG A 462 -28.95 -16.88 -10.65
CA ARG A 462 -29.31 -17.88 -11.68
C ARG A 462 -30.38 -17.37 -12.65
N LYS A 463 -31.41 -16.69 -12.12
CA LYS A 463 -32.45 -16.12 -12.96
C LYS A 463 -31.89 -15.04 -13.89
N LEU A 464 -31.03 -14.16 -13.40
CA LEU A 464 -30.36 -13.15 -14.20
C LEU A 464 -29.50 -13.80 -15.31
N MET A 465 -28.70 -14.81 -14.94
CA MET A 465 -27.85 -15.54 -15.89
C MET A 465 -28.68 -16.20 -17.01
N GLU A 466 -29.82 -16.79 -16.68
CA GLU A 466 -30.76 -17.35 -17.66
C GLU A 466 -31.35 -16.27 -18.58
N GLN A 467 -31.76 -15.13 -18.03
CA GLN A 467 -32.33 -14.03 -18.78
C GLN A 467 -31.32 -13.38 -19.75
N GLU A 468 -30.07 -13.23 -19.33
CA GLU A 468 -29.01 -12.62 -20.12
C GLU A 468 -28.23 -13.63 -21.00
N GLY A 469 -28.52 -14.91 -20.87
CA GLY A 469 -27.85 -15.97 -21.64
C GLY A 469 -26.36 -16.13 -21.30
N ILE A 470 -25.97 -15.84 -20.06
CA ILE A 470 -24.60 -15.92 -19.57
C ILE A 470 -24.42 -17.11 -18.61
N SER A 471 -23.22 -17.60 -18.46
CA SER A 471 -22.93 -18.71 -17.57
C SER A 471 -21.57 -18.57 -16.88
N GLY A 472 -21.55 -18.96 -15.58
CA GLY A 472 -20.36 -18.95 -14.75
C GLY A 472 -20.06 -17.61 -14.11
N THR A 473 -19.25 -17.65 -13.07
CA THR A 473 -18.91 -16.51 -12.20
C THR A 473 -18.31 -15.33 -12.97
N PHE A 474 -17.32 -15.58 -13.81
CA PHE A 474 -16.59 -14.51 -14.49
C PHE A 474 -17.44 -13.82 -15.58
N ALA A 475 -18.36 -14.54 -16.26
CA ALA A 475 -19.29 -13.90 -17.19
C ALA A 475 -20.29 -13.01 -16.44
N LEU A 476 -20.76 -13.42 -15.28
CA LEU A 476 -21.62 -12.60 -14.41
C LEU A 476 -20.86 -11.40 -13.82
N GLN A 477 -19.60 -11.57 -13.46
CA GLN A 477 -18.72 -10.46 -13.05
C GLN A 477 -18.55 -9.44 -14.19
N SER A 478 -18.28 -9.90 -15.41
CA SER A 478 -18.19 -9.03 -16.59
C SER A 478 -19.49 -8.24 -16.83
N TYR A 479 -20.67 -8.88 -16.68
CA TYR A 479 -21.95 -8.21 -16.73
C TYR A 479 -22.06 -7.08 -15.71
N PHE A 480 -21.74 -7.37 -14.44
CA PHE A 480 -21.74 -6.39 -13.35
C PHE A 480 -20.79 -5.21 -13.66
N LEU A 481 -19.55 -5.50 -14.02
CA LEU A 481 -18.53 -4.48 -14.26
C LEU A 481 -18.81 -3.61 -15.49
N LYS A 482 -19.49 -4.14 -16.50
CA LYS A 482 -20.00 -3.34 -17.65
C LYS A 482 -21.03 -2.31 -17.20
N ARG A 483 -21.95 -2.69 -16.30
CA ARG A 483 -22.92 -1.75 -15.71
C ARG A 483 -22.19 -0.68 -14.87
N VAL A 484 -21.22 -1.07 -14.06
CA VAL A 484 -20.38 -0.14 -13.27
C VAL A 484 -19.65 0.83 -14.19
N LYS A 485 -19.03 0.35 -15.27
CA LYS A 485 -18.36 1.22 -16.26
C LYS A 485 -19.30 2.24 -16.87
N THR A 486 -20.52 1.84 -17.21
CA THR A 486 -21.55 2.77 -17.71
C THR A 486 -21.85 3.85 -16.68
N MET A 487 -22.06 3.47 -15.41
CA MET A 487 -22.34 4.41 -14.32
C MET A 487 -21.20 5.43 -14.11
N LEU A 488 -19.94 4.99 -14.23
CA LEU A 488 -18.78 5.89 -14.16
C LEU A 488 -18.69 6.82 -15.36
N THR A 489 -18.93 6.30 -16.57
CA THR A 489 -18.91 7.08 -17.82
C THR A 489 -19.97 8.17 -17.80
N GLU A 490 -21.20 7.89 -17.34
CA GLU A 490 -22.27 8.87 -17.16
C GLU A 490 -21.89 10.01 -16.21
N ARG A 491 -20.96 9.76 -15.28
CA ARG A 491 -20.40 10.74 -14.34
C ARG A 491 -19.11 11.40 -14.85
N GLY A 492 -18.73 11.16 -16.11
CA GLY A 492 -17.52 11.72 -16.72
C GLY A 492 -16.22 11.13 -16.17
N ARG A 493 -16.25 9.91 -15.65
CA ARG A 493 -15.08 9.21 -15.13
C ARG A 493 -14.74 7.99 -15.97
N LYS A 494 -13.45 7.62 -15.99
CA LYS A 494 -12.92 6.41 -16.59
C LYS A 494 -12.76 5.33 -15.54
N LEU A 495 -12.88 4.07 -15.97
CA LEU A 495 -12.68 2.92 -15.10
C LEU A 495 -11.20 2.54 -15.05
N SER A 496 -10.68 2.35 -13.86
CA SER A 496 -9.46 1.60 -13.60
C SER A 496 -9.77 0.37 -12.73
N GLY A 497 -8.95 -0.69 -12.81
CA GLY A 497 -9.12 -1.89 -12.00
C GLY A 497 -7.92 -2.83 -12.12
N TRP A 498 -7.95 -3.92 -11.36
CA TRP A 498 -6.96 -4.97 -11.45
C TRP A 498 -7.16 -5.80 -12.72
N ASN A 499 -6.19 -6.63 -13.07
CA ASN A 499 -6.20 -7.38 -14.34
C ASN A 499 -7.43 -8.28 -14.51
N GLU A 500 -8.06 -8.76 -13.44
CA GLU A 500 -9.24 -9.64 -13.49
C GLU A 500 -10.50 -8.95 -14.02
N VAL A 501 -10.51 -7.62 -14.12
CA VAL A 501 -11.57 -6.87 -14.83
C VAL A 501 -11.70 -7.31 -16.28
N ALA A 502 -10.65 -7.84 -16.89
CA ALA A 502 -10.67 -8.41 -18.25
C ALA A 502 -11.31 -9.82 -18.31
N HIS A 503 -11.51 -10.50 -17.19
CA HIS A 503 -12.09 -11.85 -17.18
C HIS A 503 -13.54 -11.87 -17.68
N GLY A 504 -14.00 -13.04 -18.14
CA GLY A 504 -15.39 -13.28 -18.56
C GLY A 504 -15.88 -12.42 -19.73
N GLY A 505 -14.96 -11.89 -20.54
CA GLY A 505 -15.24 -11.02 -21.68
C GLY A 505 -15.05 -9.52 -21.39
N GLY A 506 -14.49 -9.20 -20.23
CA GLY A 506 -14.06 -7.85 -19.86
C GLY A 506 -15.14 -6.78 -19.91
N VAL A 507 -14.72 -5.52 -19.89
CA VAL A 507 -15.59 -4.33 -19.86
C VAL A 507 -15.42 -3.44 -21.11
N GLY A 508 -14.63 -3.89 -22.09
CA GLY A 508 -14.22 -3.09 -23.25
C GLY A 508 -13.03 -2.17 -22.93
N THR A 509 -12.19 -1.93 -23.92
CA THR A 509 -10.87 -1.33 -23.76
C THR A 509 -10.87 0.19 -23.74
N GLU A 510 -11.85 0.84 -24.39
CA GLU A 510 -11.93 2.29 -24.45
C GLU A 510 -12.13 2.90 -23.05
N GLY A 511 -11.25 3.82 -22.66
CA GLY A 511 -11.29 4.48 -21.36
C GLY A 511 -11.09 3.54 -20.17
N THR A 512 -10.43 2.40 -20.36
CA THR A 512 -10.14 1.42 -19.30
C THR A 512 -8.63 1.30 -19.11
N LEU A 513 -8.17 1.46 -17.85
CA LEU A 513 -6.80 1.29 -17.44
C LEU A 513 -6.71 0.13 -16.45
N LEU A 514 -5.92 -0.90 -16.77
CA LEU A 514 -5.79 -2.08 -15.93
C LEU A 514 -4.40 -2.19 -15.29
N MET A 515 -4.38 -2.61 -14.04
CA MET A 515 -3.16 -2.83 -13.26
C MET A 515 -2.83 -4.32 -13.24
N ALA A 516 -1.69 -4.68 -13.84
CA ALA A 516 -1.23 -6.07 -13.95
C ALA A 516 -0.36 -6.42 -12.74
N TRP A 517 -0.92 -7.20 -11.80
CA TRP A 517 -0.26 -7.51 -10.53
C TRP A 517 0.24 -8.96 -10.42
N GLU A 518 -0.43 -9.91 -11.04
CA GLU A 518 -0.14 -11.34 -10.86
C GLU A 518 1.23 -11.74 -11.41
N LYS A 519 1.53 -11.36 -12.66
CA LYS A 519 2.77 -11.67 -13.38
C LYS A 519 3.02 -10.62 -14.46
N PRO A 520 4.29 -10.40 -14.87
CA PRO A 520 4.60 -9.49 -15.98
C PRO A 520 3.91 -9.84 -17.29
N GLU A 521 3.75 -11.12 -17.60
CA GLU A 521 3.12 -11.63 -18.85
C GLU A 521 1.65 -11.19 -18.96
N VAL A 522 0.93 -11.08 -17.84
CA VAL A 522 -0.47 -10.66 -17.81
C VAL A 522 -0.62 -9.23 -18.38
N GLY A 523 0.32 -8.33 -18.06
CA GLY A 523 0.31 -6.98 -18.63
C GLY A 523 0.43 -6.97 -20.15
N ILE A 524 1.27 -7.86 -20.72
CA ILE A 524 1.44 -7.98 -22.16
C ILE A 524 0.16 -8.56 -22.81
N GLU A 525 -0.50 -9.53 -22.17
CA GLU A 525 -1.75 -10.11 -22.64
C GLU A 525 -2.87 -9.06 -22.68
N LEU A 526 -3.03 -8.27 -21.62
CA LEU A 526 -3.98 -7.17 -21.56
C LEU A 526 -3.71 -6.11 -22.65
N ALA A 527 -2.43 -5.76 -22.87
CA ALA A 527 -2.05 -4.85 -23.94
C ALA A 527 -2.39 -5.40 -25.32
N ARG A 528 -2.23 -6.71 -25.57
CA ARG A 528 -2.66 -7.38 -26.82
C ARG A 528 -4.16 -7.36 -27.01
N GLU A 529 -4.94 -7.44 -25.93
CA GLU A 529 -6.39 -7.27 -25.95
C GLU A 529 -6.83 -5.82 -26.21
N GLY A 530 -5.90 -4.87 -26.10
CA GLY A 530 -6.11 -3.44 -26.39
C GLY A 530 -6.31 -2.55 -25.16
N TYR A 531 -6.16 -3.06 -23.96
CA TYR A 531 -6.19 -2.27 -22.73
C TYR A 531 -4.94 -1.41 -22.58
N ASP A 532 -5.08 -0.26 -21.94
CA ASP A 532 -3.96 0.48 -21.37
C ASP A 532 -3.57 -0.17 -20.04
N VAL A 533 -2.27 -0.27 -19.74
CA VAL A 533 -1.74 -1.08 -18.64
C VAL A 533 -0.77 -0.30 -17.77
N VAL A 534 -0.87 -0.51 -16.46
CA VAL A 534 0.14 -0.15 -15.46
C VAL A 534 0.71 -1.43 -14.86
N MET A 535 2.04 -1.55 -14.82
CA MET A 535 2.69 -2.74 -14.28
C MET A 535 2.88 -2.62 -12.77
N THR A 536 2.33 -3.60 -12.04
CA THR A 536 2.41 -3.69 -10.57
C THR A 536 2.74 -5.11 -10.10
N PRO A 537 3.68 -5.84 -10.76
CA PRO A 537 3.84 -7.27 -10.47
C PRO A 537 4.26 -7.51 -9.02
N GLY A 538 3.56 -8.43 -8.35
CA GLY A 538 3.81 -8.77 -6.95
C GLY A 538 5.25 -9.24 -6.71
N GLN A 539 5.88 -9.87 -7.71
CA GLN A 539 7.26 -10.35 -7.67
C GLN A 539 8.31 -9.22 -7.64
N ALA A 540 7.93 -7.96 -7.88
CA ALA A 540 8.88 -6.85 -7.95
C ALA A 540 8.39 -5.59 -7.18
N TYR A 541 7.09 -5.27 -7.22
CA TYR A 541 6.55 -3.99 -6.80
C TYR A 541 5.52 -4.04 -5.66
N TYR A 542 5.24 -5.24 -5.11
CA TYR A 542 4.49 -5.37 -3.86
C TYR A 542 5.44 -5.21 -2.66
N LEU A 543 5.22 -4.14 -1.90
CA LEU A 543 6.11 -3.75 -0.81
C LEU A 543 5.77 -4.43 0.53
N ASP A 544 4.75 -5.26 0.57
CA ASP A 544 4.43 -6.17 1.67
C ASP A 544 5.22 -7.50 1.60
N MET A 545 5.84 -7.82 0.46
CA MET A 545 6.69 -9.01 0.32
C MET A 545 7.97 -8.90 1.15
N VAL A 546 8.44 -10.04 1.67
CA VAL A 546 9.74 -10.14 2.37
C VAL A 546 10.88 -9.73 1.45
N GLN A 547 11.89 -9.06 2.02
CA GLN A 547 13.08 -8.61 1.28
C GLN A 547 14.25 -9.60 1.34
N ALA A 548 14.17 -10.59 2.22
CA ALA A 548 15.16 -11.66 2.37
C ALA A 548 14.49 -12.95 2.85
N GLU A 549 15.18 -14.09 2.70
CA GLU A 549 14.72 -15.40 3.17
C GLU A 549 15.01 -15.63 4.68
N ALA A 550 15.30 -14.57 5.43
CA ALA A 550 15.53 -14.65 6.85
C ALA A 550 14.20 -14.80 7.61
N TRP A 551 14.23 -15.59 8.69
CA TRP A 551 13.05 -15.80 9.54
C TRP A 551 12.49 -14.49 10.12
N GLN A 552 13.36 -13.52 10.40
CA GLN A 552 13.03 -12.23 11.01
C GLN A 552 12.40 -11.23 10.04
N GLU A 553 12.27 -11.55 8.76
CA GLU A 553 11.59 -10.67 7.79
C GLU A 553 10.08 -10.61 8.09
N PRO A 554 9.49 -9.39 8.19
CA PRO A 554 8.11 -9.24 8.65
C PRO A 554 7.06 -9.31 7.54
N GLY A 555 7.42 -9.60 6.30
CA GLY A 555 6.54 -9.50 5.13
C GLY A 555 5.80 -10.78 4.78
N ALA A 556 4.99 -10.70 3.72
CA ALA A 556 4.41 -11.83 3.02
C ALA A 556 5.43 -12.48 2.07
N SER A 557 5.18 -13.73 1.66
CA SER A 557 6.10 -14.47 0.78
C SER A 557 5.39 -15.26 -0.34
N TRP A 558 4.14 -14.93 -0.63
CA TRP A 558 3.37 -15.63 -1.67
C TRP A 558 3.93 -15.40 -3.08
N ALA A 559 4.44 -14.18 -3.36
CA ALA A 559 5.10 -13.85 -4.63
C ALA A 559 6.62 -14.12 -4.62
N GLY A 560 7.15 -14.73 -3.54
CA GLY A 560 8.57 -14.99 -3.34
C GLY A 560 9.28 -13.92 -2.50
N THR A 561 10.60 -13.93 -2.54
CA THR A 561 11.46 -12.94 -1.88
C THR A 561 11.79 -11.82 -2.86
N VAL A 562 11.54 -10.57 -2.45
CA VAL A 562 11.66 -9.37 -3.31
C VAL A 562 12.70 -8.41 -2.72
N PRO A 563 14.01 -8.69 -2.88
CA PRO A 563 15.06 -7.81 -2.37
C PRO A 563 15.10 -6.47 -3.12
N PRO A 564 15.62 -5.40 -2.51
CA PRO A 564 15.70 -4.08 -3.13
C PRO A 564 16.43 -4.06 -4.48
N ALA A 565 17.47 -4.90 -4.62
CA ALA A 565 18.21 -5.03 -5.89
C ALA A 565 17.33 -5.59 -7.02
N HIS A 566 16.42 -6.54 -6.70
CA HIS A 566 15.48 -7.07 -7.67
C HIS A 566 14.43 -6.02 -8.08
N THR A 567 13.83 -5.33 -7.10
CA THR A 567 12.92 -4.20 -7.35
C THR A 567 13.57 -3.13 -8.23
N TYR A 568 14.82 -2.76 -7.92
CA TYR A 568 15.58 -1.79 -8.72
C TYR A 568 15.86 -2.25 -10.14
N ALA A 569 16.19 -3.53 -10.32
CA ALA A 569 16.56 -4.11 -11.61
C ALA A 569 15.36 -4.39 -12.53
N TYR A 570 14.15 -4.48 -11.99
CA TYR A 570 12.97 -4.77 -12.80
C TYR A 570 12.71 -3.72 -13.88
N GLU A 571 12.41 -4.18 -15.10
CA GLU A 571 12.21 -3.35 -16.29
C GLU A 571 10.87 -3.68 -16.93
N ALA A 572 9.86 -2.87 -16.64
CA ALA A 572 8.49 -3.09 -17.13
C ALA A 572 8.39 -3.12 -18.67
N GLU A 573 9.23 -2.34 -19.38
CA GLU A 573 9.30 -2.37 -20.85
C GLU A 573 10.05 -3.57 -21.43
N GLY A 574 10.81 -4.29 -20.58
CA GLY A 574 11.80 -5.26 -21.07
C GLY A 574 11.20 -6.35 -21.93
N ASP A 575 9.99 -6.77 -21.58
CA ASP A 575 9.29 -7.87 -22.25
C ASP A 575 8.15 -7.39 -23.16
N PHE A 576 7.85 -6.07 -23.19
CA PHE A 576 6.81 -5.53 -24.08
C PHE A 576 7.28 -5.49 -25.51
N PRO A 577 6.55 -6.11 -26.47
CA PRO A 577 6.77 -5.91 -27.89
C PRO A 577 6.69 -4.42 -28.26
N ASP A 578 7.52 -3.97 -29.22
CA ASP A 578 7.60 -2.56 -29.60
C ASP A 578 6.23 -1.98 -29.99
N GLU A 579 5.39 -2.74 -30.67
CA GLU A 579 4.05 -2.36 -31.08
C GLU A 579 3.03 -2.19 -29.94
N LEU A 580 3.36 -2.68 -28.74
CA LEU A 580 2.49 -2.60 -27.55
C LEU A 580 2.99 -1.58 -26.51
N LYS A 581 4.17 -1.01 -26.69
CA LYS A 581 4.78 -0.07 -25.71
C LYS A 581 3.92 1.14 -25.43
N ASP A 582 3.15 1.61 -26.39
CA ASP A 582 2.22 2.75 -26.20
C ASP A 582 1.06 2.41 -25.23
N ARG A 583 0.79 1.11 -25.01
CA ARG A 583 -0.20 0.64 -24.05
C ARG A 583 0.33 0.64 -22.62
N LEU A 584 1.65 0.55 -22.43
CA LEU A 584 2.28 0.63 -21.12
C LEU A 584 2.30 2.08 -20.65
N LYS A 585 1.44 2.43 -19.70
CA LYS A 585 1.34 3.81 -19.17
C LYS A 585 2.35 4.08 -18.07
N GLY A 586 2.80 3.05 -17.39
CA GLY A 586 3.80 3.17 -16.36
C GLY A 586 3.83 2.04 -15.35
N VAL A 587 4.27 2.37 -14.15
CA VAL A 587 4.50 1.42 -13.06
C VAL A 587 3.95 1.96 -11.74
N GLN A 588 3.64 1.06 -10.81
CA GLN A 588 3.13 1.42 -9.50
C GLN A 588 3.63 0.48 -8.41
N ALA A 589 4.04 1.06 -7.28
CA ALA A 589 4.26 0.36 -6.03
C ALA A 589 2.92 0.02 -5.37
N CYS A 590 2.81 -1.17 -4.75
CA CYS A 590 1.64 -1.53 -3.94
C CYS A 590 2.05 -1.79 -2.49
N ILE A 591 1.39 -1.11 -1.56
CA ILE A 591 1.57 -1.26 -0.11
C ILE A 591 0.29 -1.87 0.46
N TRP A 592 0.23 -3.22 0.49
CA TRP A 592 -0.81 -3.98 1.18
C TRP A 592 -0.46 -4.12 2.66
N GLN A 593 -1.43 -3.88 3.55
CA GLN A 593 -1.11 -3.65 4.96
C GLN A 593 -1.42 -4.83 5.91
N GLU A 594 -1.60 -6.05 5.45
CA GLU A 594 -1.87 -7.21 6.32
C GLU A 594 -0.78 -7.48 7.37
N ASN A 595 0.46 -7.16 7.04
CA ASN A 595 1.63 -7.38 7.90
C ASN A 595 2.19 -6.11 8.56
N PHE A 596 1.58 -4.95 8.34
CA PHE A 596 2.10 -3.65 8.81
C PHE A 596 1.62 -3.32 10.23
N LEU A 597 2.05 -4.09 11.22
CA LEU A 597 1.65 -3.93 12.62
C LEU A 597 2.35 -2.78 13.35
N SER A 598 3.35 -2.17 12.74
CA SER A 598 4.10 -1.06 13.33
C SER A 598 4.74 -0.18 12.25
N ARG A 599 5.06 1.06 12.61
CA ARG A 599 5.86 1.95 11.76
C ARG A 599 7.25 1.37 11.43
N ALA A 600 7.83 0.59 12.33
CA ALA A 600 9.10 -0.09 12.08
C ALA A 600 8.97 -1.13 10.96
N TYR A 601 7.89 -1.93 10.96
CA TYR A 601 7.60 -2.86 9.87
C TYR A 601 7.29 -2.13 8.56
N PHE A 602 6.52 -1.04 8.60
CA PHE A 602 6.29 -0.20 7.44
C PHE A 602 7.61 0.28 6.83
N ASN A 603 8.45 0.91 7.64
CA ASN A 603 9.73 1.42 7.16
C ASN A 603 10.66 0.30 6.67
N ARG A 604 10.69 -0.86 7.35
CA ARG A 604 11.47 -2.02 6.91
C ARG A 604 11.02 -2.53 5.56
N LEU A 605 9.71 -2.69 5.32
CA LEU A 605 9.18 -3.28 4.10
C LEU A 605 9.14 -2.30 2.92
N VAL A 606 8.78 -1.05 3.17
CA VAL A 606 8.62 -0.06 2.10
C VAL A 606 9.97 0.50 1.64
N PHE A 607 10.89 0.73 2.56
CA PHE A 607 12.18 1.31 2.23
C PHE A 607 13.31 0.25 2.27
N PRO A 608 14.28 0.29 1.32
CA PRO A 608 14.45 1.31 0.29
C PRO A 608 13.75 1.02 -1.05
N ARG A 609 12.77 0.09 -1.11
CA ARG A 609 12.15 -0.34 -2.37
C ARG A 609 11.28 0.73 -3.03
N LEU A 610 10.55 1.56 -2.27
CA LEU A 610 9.77 2.66 -2.85
C LEU A 610 10.67 3.66 -3.61
N PRO A 611 11.80 4.14 -3.05
CA PRO A 611 12.80 4.88 -3.83
C PRO A 611 13.33 4.14 -5.06
N ALA A 612 13.51 2.82 -5.00
CA ALA A 612 13.97 2.01 -6.13
C ALA A 612 12.94 1.98 -7.27
N ILE A 613 11.64 1.87 -6.94
CA ILE A 613 10.54 1.96 -7.91
C ILE A 613 10.47 3.35 -8.51
N ALA A 614 10.65 4.40 -7.70
CA ALA A 614 10.68 5.78 -8.20
C ALA A 614 11.79 5.99 -9.23
N GLU A 615 12.99 5.43 -8.99
CA GLU A 615 14.08 5.48 -9.97
C GLU A 615 13.78 4.64 -11.22
N ALA A 616 13.17 3.48 -11.09
CA ALA A 616 12.74 2.68 -12.25
C ALA A 616 11.65 3.39 -13.07
N ALA A 617 10.76 4.15 -12.42
CA ALA A 617 9.69 4.90 -13.07
C ALA A 617 10.16 6.19 -13.77
N TRP A 618 11.25 6.77 -13.29
CA TRP A 618 11.74 8.08 -13.72
C TRP A 618 12.96 7.98 -14.62
N THR A 619 14.02 7.26 -14.17
CA THR A 619 15.33 7.24 -14.78
C THR A 619 15.36 6.37 -16.03
N PRO A 620 15.87 6.85 -17.19
CA PRO A 620 16.09 5.98 -18.33
C PRO A 620 16.97 4.78 -17.99
N ARG A 621 16.68 3.61 -18.58
CA ARG A 621 17.38 2.35 -18.29
C ARG A 621 18.92 2.49 -18.32
N ALA A 622 19.45 3.21 -19.30
CA ALA A 622 20.90 3.43 -19.44
C ALA A 622 21.51 4.31 -18.33
N GLY A 623 20.67 5.06 -17.61
CA GLY A 623 21.08 5.93 -16.50
C GLY A 623 21.00 5.26 -15.13
N LYS A 624 20.46 4.04 -15.02
CA LYS A 624 20.33 3.33 -13.74
C LYS A 624 21.69 2.79 -13.28
N ASP A 625 22.00 2.95 -11.99
CA ASP A 625 23.22 2.46 -11.34
C ASP A 625 22.92 2.09 -9.88
N TRP A 626 23.00 0.81 -9.57
CA TRP A 626 22.68 0.27 -8.26
C TRP A 626 23.64 0.74 -7.16
N GLN A 627 24.93 0.91 -7.46
CA GLN A 627 25.93 1.37 -6.48
C GLN A 627 25.70 2.83 -6.12
N ARG A 628 25.41 3.68 -7.11
CA ARG A 628 25.03 5.08 -6.90
C ARG A 628 23.74 5.18 -6.11
N PHE A 629 22.71 4.40 -6.48
CA PHE A 629 21.45 4.34 -5.76
C PHE A 629 21.69 3.99 -4.28
N ALA A 630 22.45 2.92 -3.99
CA ALA A 630 22.79 2.50 -2.63
C ALA A 630 23.55 3.59 -1.84
N ALA A 631 24.35 4.41 -2.53
CA ALA A 631 25.05 5.53 -1.92
C ALA A 631 24.14 6.71 -1.54
N ILE A 632 23.06 6.95 -2.30
CA ILE A 632 22.17 8.12 -2.16
C ILE A 632 20.96 7.81 -1.28
N VAL A 633 20.36 6.63 -1.40
CA VAL A 633 19.11 6.27 -0.75
C VAL A 633 19.07 6.43 0.78
N PRO A 634 20.19 6.35 1.53
CA PRO A 634 20.19 6.65 2.97
C PRO A 634 19.82 8.11 3.31
N LEU A 635 19.84 9.03 2.35
CA LEU A 635 19.38 10.41 2.52
C LEU A 635 17.87 10.55 2.34
N SER A 636 17.18 9.54 1.81
CA SER A 636 15.74 9.59 1.55
C SER A 636 14.92 9.66 2.83
N PRO A 637 13.78 10.36 2.82
CA PRO A 637 12.87 10.37 3.94
C PRO A 637 12.14 9.02 4.08
N SER A 638 11.66 8.74 5.28
CA SER A 638 10.79 7.61 5.61
C SER A 638 9.54 8.06 6.38
N LEU A 639 8.61 7.15 6.63
CA LEU A 639 7.36 7.45 7.34
C LEU A 639 7.59 7.78 8.82
#